data_098378dff1afcb6f7f2599255ed22e6f
#
_entry.id   098378dff1afcb6f7f2599255ed22e6f
#
_cell.length_a   1.000
_cell.length_b   1.000
_cell.length_c   1.000
_cell.angle_alpha   90.00
_cell.angle_beta   90.00
_cell.angle_gamma   90.00
#
_symmetry.space_group_name_H-M   'P 1'
#
loop_
_entity.id
_entity.type
_entity.pdbx_description
1 polymer ?
#
loop_
_entity_poly.entity_id
_entity_poly.type
_entity_poly.pdbx_seq_one_letter_code
_entity_poly.pdbx_strand_id
1 'polypeptide(L)'
;TQHGKAKAFLWALGLSFAIFAPLMIYNRGYFIFLGDFNVQQIPFYRLAHEMVRSGNIFWNWNTDLGANFIGSYSFYLLFSPFFWLTLPFPTDFVPHLMAPLLMLKTACASLTAYLYIKRFVRDVNWAVVGAMLYAFSGFMTFNIFFNHFHDVCVFFPLLLVALEELVVNNRRGFFTIMVAANCLINYWFFIGEVVFVVLYVFIRIASGGWNCGVAKFVRIVFESVLGVALAAICLVPSVLALMGNPRTGGDNLINGWLMWVYGFNQRLPAIIQSFFFPPELPSRPNFFPDMGAKWASLSAWLPLFSTSGVIAFCIAKRNNFHKRLIILSMIMALVPVFNATFVLFNHSYYARWFYMPILMMCVATATALEERDNNIMRLGWISGWRWTAGFILVIAAAVAFSPVADKEGNFTFGLYDNAAGFWLIVFAAVLCLLLSAILLFLLRESPVFQRVTCIFMSFIIVAFTTGYLISGKSSKERDDWFVDVALDGRKTLSIPDEPFARSDLYDCMDNLGMFWGLPNIQAFHSIVPASIMEFYPYVGIKRDVSSKPSTEYTALRALLSVRWLFIATDGKEQSPMPNYTFFDEQLGYNIYENSDYIPMGFAYEFAVNAAAMKTLSGEQKVRHMLYALELSDAAIIRNFDIIEELSEVDYGAISESGLQSAIDDRYALSADSFVIDNRGFTATSNLPQERLMFFSVPYDDGWHASVNDVPVLIEKANVGFMAVRVPAGNATIRFDYVTPGLVFGIKITLSSLVVLILYLLLAMLLRKRQPAAPYAPPPASPETPLEQRPRSLQEYLETLDELPYVSSDTDEEDTP
;
A
#
# COMPACT_ATOMS: atom_id res chain seq x y z
N THR A 1 -8.46 -32.44 10.23
CA THR A 1 -8.71 -31.01 9.95
C THR A 1 -7.87 -30.10 10.82
N GLN A 2 -7.70 -30.33 12.13
CA GLN A 2 -6.72 -29.60 12.96
C GLN A 2 -5.28 -29.83 12.46
N HIS A 3 -4.96 -31.07 12.13
CA HIS A 3 -3.68 -31.44 11.56
C HIS A 3 -3.36 -30.70 10.24
N GLY A 4 -4.37 -30.49 9.36
CA GLY A 4 -4.17 -29.72 8.11
C GLY A 4 -3.89 -28.24 8.33
N LYS A 5 -4.53 -27.62 9.33
CA LYS A 5 -4.28 -26.20 9.70
C LYS A 5 -2.84 -26.02 10.19
N ALA A 6 -2.41 -26.86 11.11
CA ALA A 6 -1.03 -26.83 11.63
C ALA A 6 -0.02 -27.09 10.53
N LYS A 7 -0.29 -28.04 9.62
CA LYS A 7 0.60 -28.37 8.48
C LYS A 7 0.74 -27.17 7.53
N ALA A 8 -0.36 -26.50 7.15
CA ALA A 8 -0.31 -25.31 6.30
C ALA A 8 0.48 -24.18 6.92
N PHE A 9 0.25 -23.87 8.20
CA PHE A 9 0.95 -22.83 8.92
C PHE A 9 2.44 -23.14 9.11
N LEU A 10 2.77 -24.32 9.66
CA LEU A 10 4.15 -24.68 9.99
C LEU A 10 5.02 -24.90 8.76
N TRP A 11 4.47 -25.43 7.67
CA TRP A 11 5.22 -25.60 6.43
C TRP A 11 5.55 -24.24 5.82
N ALA A 12 4.59 -23.33 5.73
CA ALA A 12 4.84 -21.98 5.24
C ALA A 12 5.84 -21.21 6.12
N LEU A 13 5.72 -21.35 7.45
CA LEU A 13 6.66 -20.74 8.39
C LEU A 13 8.09 -21.30 8.20
N GLY A 14 8.23 -22.62 8.04
CA GLY A 14 9.52 -23.28 7.82
C GLY A 14 10.20 -22.86 6.51
N LEU A 15 9.45 -22.75 5.40
CA LEU A 15 9.99 -22.25 4.13
C LEU A 15 10.36 -20.77 4.22
N SER A 16 9.51 -19.93 4.86
CA SER A 16 9.82 -18.53 5.08
C SER A 16 11.08 -18.35 5.93
N PHE A 17 11.24 -19.17 6.98
CA PHE A 17 12.45 -19.17 7.78
C PHE A 17 13.69 -19.55 6.94
N ALA A 18 13.61 -20.58 6.10
CA ALA A 18 14.70 -20.96 5.22
C ALA A 18 15.08 -19.85 4.23
N ILE A 19 14.12 -19.01 3.79
CA ILE A 19 14.35 -17.90 2.88
C ILE A 19 14.98 -16.70 3.62
N PHE A 20 14.40 -16.27 4.72
CA PHE A 20 14.76 -15.00 5.37
C PHE A 20 15.92 -15.12 6.38
N ALA A 21 16.05 -16.23 7.09
CA ALA A 21 17.06 -16.36 8.13
C ALA A 21 18.52 -16.22 7.62
N PRO A 22 18.90 -16.81 6.48
CA PRO A 22 20.25 -16.60 5.93
C PRO A 22 20.55 -15.13 5.61
N LEU A 23 19.54 -14.40 5.07
CA LEU A 23 19.68 -12.98 4.74
C LEU A 23 19.80 -12.10 5.99
N MET A 24 19.05 -12.44 7.04
CA MET A 24 19.16 -11.76 8.34
C MET A 24 20.53 -11.99 8.99
N ILE A 25 21.00 -13.24 8.98
CA ILE A 25 22.34 -13.57 9.54
C ILE A 25 23.42 -12.77 8.80
N TYR A 26 23.34 -12.70 7.47
CA TYR A 26 24.28 -11.95 6.65
C TYR A 26 24.31 -10.46 6.99
N ASN A 27 23.18 -9.87 7.38
CA ASN A 27 23.03 -8.44 7.71
C ASN A 27 22.86 -8.18 9.23
N ARG A 28 23.57 -8.90 10.07
CA ARG A 28 23.62 -8.65 11.53
C ARG A 28 22.25 -8.70 12.23
N GLY A 29 21.33 -9.53 11.74
CA GLY A 29 19.97 -9.68 12.27
C GLY A 29 18.91 -8.80 11.60
N TYR A 30 19.28 -7.95 10.65
CA TYR A 30 18.36 -7.13 9.89
C TYR A 30 18.01 -7.78 8.55
N PHE A 31 16.78 -7.59 8.11
CA PHE A 31 16.40 -7.84 6.72
C PHE A 31 16.42 -6.53 5.96
N ILE A 32 17.32 -6.44 4.99
CA ILE A 32 17.50 -5.29 4.11
C ILE A 32 17.19 -5.74 2.68
N PHE A 33 16.39 -4.98 1.97
CA PHE A 33 16.00 -5.29 0.61
C PHE A 33 16.30 -4.11 -0.32
N LEU A 34 15.30 -3.49 -0.94
CA LEU A 34 15.48 -2.33 -1.80
C LEU A 34 14.31 -1.33 -1.64
N GLY A 35 14.56 -0.09 -2.06
CA GLY A 35 13.57 0.96 -2.23
C GLY A 35 12.64 1.13 -1.04
N ASP A 36 11.34 1.14 -1.27
CA ASP A 36 10.31 1.42 -0.27
C ASP A 36 10.38 0.50 0.95
N PHE A 37 10.86 -0.73 0.81
CA PHE A 37 11.04 -1.59 1.99
C PHE A 37 12.00 -0.95 2.99
N ASN A 38 13.17 -0.48 2.52
CA ASN A 38 14.19 0.12 3.36
C ASN A 38 13.79 1.54 3.82
N VAL A 39 13.41 2.40 2.86
CA VAL A 39 13.24 3.85 3.11
C VAL A 39 11.85 4.24 3.58
N GLN A 40 10.88 3.33 3.55
CA GLN A 40 9.50 3.60 3.94
C GLN A 40 8.99 2.61 4.99
N GLN A 41 9.02 1.28 4.71
CA GLN A 41 8.40 0.32 5.62
C GLN A 41 9.11 0.25 6.98
N ILE A 42 10.44 0.22 6.99
CA ILE A 42 11.22 0.16 8.24
C ILE A 42 11.04 1.44 9.09
N PRO A 43 11.28 2.67 8.56
CA PRO A 43 11.15 3.88 9.37
C PRO A 43 9.70 4.13 9.80
N PHE A 44 8.70 3.77 9.00
CA PHE A 44 7.30 3.92 9.38
C PHE A 44 6.92 3.03 10.56
N TYR A 45 7.38 1.77 10.58
CA TYR A 45 7.16 0.87 11.72
C TYR A 45 7.83 1.39 12.98
N ARG A 46 9.09 1.84 12.90
CA ARG A 46 9.83 2.39 14.03
C ARG A 46 9.18 3.66 14.59
N LEU A 47 8.86 4.61 13.73
CA LEU A 47 8.24 5.88 14.09
C LEU A 47 6.86 5.68 14.70
N ALA A 48 5.99 4.89 14.07
CA ALA A 48 4.65 4.62 14.59
C ALA A 48 4.70 3.87 15.94
N HIS A 49 5.63 2.92 16.09
CA HIS A 49 5.86 2.23 17.36
C HIS A 49 6.24 3.21 18.47
N GLU A 50 7.16 4.14 18.20
CA GLU A 50 7.60 5.17 19.13
C GLU A 50 6.43 6.08 19.54
N MET A 51 5.64 6.53 18.55
CA MET A 51 4.47 7.38 18.80
C MET A 51 3.41 6.70 19.65
N VAL A 52 3.04 5.46 19.33
CA VAL A 52 2.04 4.71 20.11
C VAL A 52 2.52 4.47 21.53
N ARG A 53 3.79 4.11 21.72
CA ARG A 53 4.35 3.86 23.06
C ARG A 53 4.49 5.11 23.92
N SER A 54 4.80 6.26 23.31
CA SER A 54 4.86 7.55 24.01
C SER A 54 3.47 8.15 24.29
N GLY A 55 2.40 7.58 23.71
CA GLY A 55 1.05 8.12 23.81
C GLY A 55 0.79 9.32 22.88
N ASN A 56 1.72 9.68 22.02
CA ASN A 56 1.56 10.72 21.02
C ASN A 56 0.91 10.11 19.76
N ILE A 57 -0.41 10.12 19.71
CA ILE A 57 -1.20 9.52 18.61
C ILE A 57 -1.87 10.55 17.70
N PHE A 58 -1.55 11.84 17.85
CA PHE A 58 -2.24 12.92 17.15
C PHE A 58 -1.38 13.54 16.05
N TRP A 59 -0.32 14.25 16.37
CA TRP A 59 0.51 14.98 15.44
C TRP A 59 1.96 14.47 15.43
N ASN A 60 2.48 14.15 14.26
CA ASN A 60 3.87 13.72 14.08
C ASN A 60 4.73 14.85 13.52
N TRP A 61 5.81 15.19 14.21
CA TRP A 61 6.74 16.27 13.84
C TRP A 61 7.84 15.83 12.87
N ASN A 62 8.05 14.52 12.71
CA ASN A 62 9.16 13.95 11.92
C ASN A 62 8.73 13.48 10.51
N THR A 63 7.48 13.73 10.14
CA THR A 63 6.94 13.42 8.81
C THR A 63 6.70 14.72 8.07
N ASP A 64 7.58 15.01 7.08
CA ASP A 64 7.57 16.27 6.33
C ASP A 64 7.57 17.48 7.30
N LEU A 65 6.83 18.53 7.02
CA LEU A 65 6.69 19.71 7.88
C LEU A 65 5.87 19.45 9.16
N GLY A 66 5.37 18.25 9.32
CA GLY A 66 4.43 17.79 10.34
C GLY A 66 3.18 17.18 9.73
N ALA A 67 2.66 16.10 10.32
CA ALA A 67 1.53 15.39 9.75
C ALA A 67 0.58 14.81 10.79
N ASN A 68 -0.70 14.70 10.41
CA ASN A 68 -1.72 13.95 11.11
C ASN A 68 -1.32 12.47 11.17
N PHE A 69 -1.02 11.95 12.35
CA PHE A 69 -0.51 10.59 12.51
C PHE A 69 -1.51 9.53 12.05
N ILE A 70 -2.77 9.60 12.48
CA ILE A 70 -3.79 8.61 12.09
C ILE A 70 -4.04 8.68 10.58
N GLY A 71 -4.25 9.89 10.03
CA GLY A 71 -4.49 10.07 8.60
C GLY A 71 -3.35 9.58 7.72
N SER A 72 -2.10 9.84 8.11
CA SER A 72 -0.92 9.50 7.33
C SER A 72 -0.52 8.02 7.44
N TYR A 73 -0.71 7.36 8.60
CA TYR A 73 -0.17 6.02 8.85
C TYR A 73 -1.20 4.88 8.86
N SER A 74 -2.52 5.18 8.85
CA SER A 74 -3.57 4.14 8.82
C SER A 74 -3.48 3.23 7.60
N PHE A 75 -3.16 3.78 6.44
CA PHE A 75 -2.96 3.01 5.21
C PHE A 75 -1.84 1.98 5.32
N TYR A 76 -0.79 2.28 6.08
CA TYR A 76 0.43 1.47 6.09
C TYR A 76 0.44 0.40 7.19
N LEU A 77 -0.05 0.72 8.42
CA LEU A 77 0.24 -0.18 9.54
C LEU A 77 -0.63 -0.04 10.80
N LEU A 78 -1.26 1.12 11.08
CA LEU A 78 -1.80 1.41 12.42
C LEU A 78 -2.84 0.42 12.92
N PHE A 79 -3.67 -0.14 12.03
CA PHE A 79 -4.71 -1.10 12.40
C PHE A 79 -4.34 -2.54 12.07
N SER A 80 -3.08 -2.78 11.66
CA SER A 80 -2.56 -4.14 11.45
C SER A 80 -2.27 -4.84 12.78
N PRO A 81 -2.82 -6.05 13.03
CA PRO A 81 -2.46 -6.80 14.23
C PRO A 81 -0.98 -7.18 14.27
N PHE A 82 -0.32 -7.29 13.13
CA PHE A 82 1.13 -7.57 13.05
C PHE A 82 1.97 -6.39 13.54
N PHE A 83 1.53 -5.15 13.29
CA PHE A 83 2.15 -3.97 13.88
C PHE A 83 2.00 -3.99 15.41
N TRP A 84 0.81 -4.30 15.92
CA TRP A 84 0.56 -4.35 17.37
C TRP A 84 1.39 -5.41 18.10
N LEU A 85 1.82 -6.47 17.42
CA LEU A 85 2.74 -7.45 17.96
C LEU A 85 4.16 -6.90 18.22
N THR A 86 4.51 -5.74 17.64
CA THR A 86 5.81 -5.11 17.90
C THR A 86 5.86 -4.35 19.23
N LEU A 87 4.72 -3.90 19.75
CA LEU A 87 4.66 -3.00 20.92
C LEU A 87 5.31 -3.51 22.22
N PRO A 88 5.34 -4.82 22.52
CA PRO A 88 6.06 -5.32 23.69
C PRO A 88 7.59 -5.15 23.62
N PHE A 89 8.14 -4.92 22.44
CA PHE A 89 9.58 -4.81 22.22
C PHE A 89 10.07 -3.35 22.34
N PRO A 90 11.36 -3.11 22.61
CA PRO A 90 11.95 -1.78 22.54
C PRO A 90 11.89 -1.20 21.11
N THR A 91 11.76 0.11 20.97
CA THR A 91 11.67 0.79 19.66
C THR A 91 12.87 0.49 18.75
N ASP A 92 14.07 0.42 19.29
CA ASP A 92 15.28 0.10 18.52
C ASP A 92 15.32 -1.35 18.02
N PHE A 93 14.50 -2.24 18.58
CA PHE A 93 14.40 -3.63 18.13
C PHE A 93 13.40 -3.82 16.97
N VAL A 94 12.55 -2.84 16.71
CA VAL A 94 11.51 -2.95 15.66
C VAL A 94 12.10 -3.27 14.27
N PRO A 95 13.21 -2.69 13.81
CA PRO A 95 13.80 -3.06 12.51
C PRO A 95 14.19 -4.55 12.41
N HIS A 96 14.57 -5.20 13.51
CA HIS A 96 14.86 -6.65 13.53
C HIS A 96 13.58 -7.51 13.36
N LEU A 97 12.41 -6.97 13.72
CA LEU A 97 11.14 -7.69 13.63
C LEU A 97 10.55 -7.71 12.22
N MET A 98 11.07 -6.92 11.26
CA MET A 98 10.47 -6.80 9.93
C MET A 98 10.39 -8.15 9.19
N ALA A 99 11.47 -8.94 9.14
CA ALA A 99 11.43 -10.26 8.53
C ALA A 99 10.64 -11.30 9.36
N PRO A 100 10.80 -11.42 10.68
CA PRO A 100 9.92 -12.27 11.49
C PRO A 100 8.43 -12.02 11.29
N LEU A 101 8.02 -10.75 11.15
CA LEU A 101 6.63 -10.41 10.82
C LEU A 101 6.23 -10.86 9.43
N LEU A 102 7.11 -10.73 8.41
CA LEU A 102 6.86 -11.25 7.06
C LEU A 102 6.70 -12.78 7.07
N MET A 103 7.56 -13.50 7.81
CA MET A 103 7.44 -14.95 7.97
C MET A 103 6.08 -15.32 8.60
N LEU A 104 5.68 -14.59 9.65
CA LEU A 104 4.40 -14.82 10.32
C LEU A 104 3.21 -14.49 9.40
N LYS A 105 3.25 -13.38 8.66
CA LYS A 105 2.21 -13.01 7.68
C LYS A 105 2.05 -14.08 6.61
N THR A 106 3.16 -14.59 6.05
CA THR A 106 3.15 -15.66 5.06
C THR A 106 2.55 -16.95 5.61
N ALA A 107 2.92 -17.34 6.84
CA ALA A 107 2.34 -18.50 7.52
C ALA A 107 0.83 -18.34 7.79
N CYS A 108 0.41 -17.14 8.22
CA CYS A 108 -0.99 -16.82 8.42
C CYS A 108 -1.77 -16.81 7.10
N ALA A 109 -1.19 -16.26 6.00
CA ALA A 109 -1.81 -16.30 4.68
C ALA A 109 -2.03 -17.73 4.18
N SER A 110 -1.05 -18.62 4.39
CA SER A 110 -1.22 -20.06 4.11
C SER A 110 -2.36 -20.67 4.94
N LEU A 111 -2.41 -20.39 6.23
CA LEU A 111 -3.48 -20.90 7.11
C LEU A 111 -4.86 -20.43 6.67
N THR A 112 -5.02 -19.15 6.39
CA THR A 112 -6.32 -18.58 6.02
C THR A 112 -6.77 -19.02 4.63
N ALA A 113 -5.84 -19.11 3.67
CA ALA A 113 -6.10 -19.70 2.37
C ALA A 113 -6.50 -21.19 2.50
N TYR A 114 -5.82 -21.96 3.36
CA TYR A 114 -6.23 -23.34 3.64
C TYR A 114 -7.68 -23.44 4.15
N LEU A 115 -8.11 -22.54 5.04
CA LEU A 115 -9.48 -22.53 5.56
C LEU A 115 -10.52 -22.30 4.44
N TYR A 116 -10.18 -21.46 3.45
CA TYR A 116 -11.04 -21.26 2.28
C TYR A 116 -10.98 -22.44 1.31
N ILE A 117 -9.78 -22.87 0.89
CA ILE A 117 -9.56 -23.91 -0.11
C ILE A 117 -10.15 -25.26 0.36
N LYS A 118 -9.98 -25.60 1.62
CA LYS A 118 -10.49 -26.85 2.23
C LYS A 118 -12.02 -26.99 2.15
N ARG A 119 -12.74 -25.92 1.89
CA ARG A 119 -14.20 -25.97 1.66
C ARG A 119 -14.55 -26.62 0.32
N PHE A 120 -13.63 -26.59 -0.66
CA PHE A 120 -13.86 -27.05 -2.03
C PHE A 120 -12.97 -28.24 -2.42
N VAL A 121 -11.86 -28.44 -1.74
CA VAL A 121 -10.92 -29.55 -1.93
C VAL A 121 -11.07 -30.55 -0.79
N ARG A 122 -11.31 -31.81 -1.09
CA ARG A 122 -11.61 -32.85 -0.10
C ARG A 122 -10.35 -33.36 0.61
N ASP A 123 -9.28 -33.58 -0.15
CA ASP A 123 -8.02 -34.05 0.40
C ASP A 123 -7.30 -32.93 1.18
N VAL A 124 -6.84 -33.28 2.37
CA VAL A 124 -6.17 -32.30 3.26
C VAL A 124 -4.83 -31.84 2.69
N ASN A 125 -4.08 -32.75 2.05
CA ASN A 125 -2.74 -32.42 1.57
C ASN A 125 -2.81 -31.55 0.31
N TRP A 126 -3.79 -31.81 -0.60
CA TRP A 126 -3.97 -30.95 -1.77
C TRP A 126 -4.52 -29.57 -1.39
N ALA A 127 -5.33 -29.49 -0.36
CA ALA A 127 -5.74 -28.19 0.17
C ALA A 127 -4.55 -27.41 0.78
N VAL A 128 -3.61 -28.12 1.45
CA VAL A 128 -2.37 -27.52 1.95
C VAL A 128 -1.47 -27.05 0.79
N VAL A 129 -1.33 -27.87 -0.26
CA VAL A 129 -0.57 -27.45 -1.48
C VAL A 129 -1.18 -26.17 -2.07
N GLY A 130 -2.50 -26.10 -2.22
CA GLY A 130 -3.17 -24.89 -2.70
C GLY A 130 -2.91 -23.67 -1.80
N ALA A 131 -2.89 -23.87 -0.49
CA ALA A 131 -2.58 -22.80 0.48
C ALA A 131 -1.11 -22.31 0.35
N MET A 132 -0.19 -23.23 0.10
CA MET A 132 1.21 -22.88 -0.16
C MET A 132 1.38 -22.11 -1.48
N LEU A 133 0.65 -22.51 -2.52
CA LEU A 133 0.64 -21.76 -3.79
C LEU A 133 0.16 -20.32 -3.60
N TYR A 134 -0.83 -20.09 -2.72
CA TYR A 134 -1.31 -18.75 -2.39
C TYR A 134 -0.27 -17.94 -1.62
N ALA A 135 0.25 -18.52 -0.53
CA ALA A 135 1.18 -17.86 0.38
C ALA A 135 2.53 -17.51 -0.26
N PHE A 136 2.93 -18.25 -1.31
CA PHE A 136 4.17 -18.01 -2.07
C PHE A 136 3.91 -17.70 -3.56
N SER A 137 2.71 -17.23 -3.87
CA SER A 137 2.40 -16.75 -5.22
C SER A 137 3.32 -15.62 -5.65
N GLY A 138 3.40 -15.39 -6.94
CA GLY A 138 4.16 -14.27 -7.49
C GLY A 138 3.75 -12.93 -6.90
N PHE A 139 2.45 -12.74 -6.60
CA PHE A 139 1.95 -11.55 -5.91
C PHE A 139 2.56 -11.36 -4.53
N MET A 140 2.62 -12.43 -3.73
CA MET A 140 3.22 -12.39 -2.39
C MET A 140 4.72 -12.10 -2.46
N THR A 141 5.43 -12.73 -3.39
CA THR A 141 6.88 -12.51 -3.59
C THR A 141 7.17 -11.09 -4.08
N PHE A 142 6.43 -10.59 -5.08
CA PHE A 142 6.56 -9.21 -5.57
C PHE A 142 6.37 -8.19 -4.45
N ASN A 143 5.36 -8.39 -3.61
CA ASN A 143 4.97 -7.44 -2.57
C ASN A 143 5.75 -7.56 -1.25
N ILE A 144 6.83 -8.35 -1.19
CA ILE A 144 7.79 -8.24 -0.08
C ILE A 144 8.31 -6.81 0.04
N PHE A 145 8.42 -6.11 -1.08
CA PHE A 145 8.74 -4.70 -1.18
C PHE A 145 7.71 -3.80 -0.46
N PHE A 146 6.42 -4.16 -0.50
CA PHE A 146 5.31 -3.49 0.17
C PHE A 146 4.76 -4.36 1.30
N ASN A 147 5.48 -4.45 2.40
CA ASN A 147 5.18 -5.31 3.54
C ASN A 147 3.71 -5.27 4.01
N HIS A 148 3.08 -4.11 3.99
CA HIS A 148 1.68 -3.92 4.42
C HIS A 148 0.66 -4.59 3.48
N PHE A 149 1.00 -4.92 2.24
CA PHE A 149 0.10 -5.64 1.33
C PHE A 149 -0.07 -7.11 1.71
N HIS A 150 0.87 -7.69 2.45
CA HIS A 150 0.73 -9.05 2.97
C HIS A 150 -0.39 -9.18 3.98
N ASP A 151 -0.67 -8.13 4.76
CA ASP A 151 -1.76 -8.11 5.75
C ASP A 151 -3.11 -8.36 5.06
N VAL A 152 -3.35 -7.69 3.94
CA VAL A 152 -4.57 -7.86 3.14
C VAL A 152 -4.71 -9.30 2.66
N CYS A 153 -3.62 -9.92 2.19
CA CYS A 153 -3.61 -11.31 1.74
C CYS A 153 -3.93 -12.32 2.86
N VAL A 154 -3.62 -11.97 4.11
CA VAL A 154 -3.99 -12.80 5.28
C VAL A 154 -5.49 -12.76 5.55
N PHE A 155 -6.12 -11.59 5.47
CA PHE A 155 -7.50 -11.41 5.93
C PHE A 155 -8.55 -11.63 4.85
N PHE A 156 -8.23 -11.44 3.59
CA PHE A 156 -9.16 -11.65 2.48
C PHE A 156 -9.74 -13.08 2.41
N PRO A 157 -8.97 -14.18 2.53
CA PRO A 157 -9.55 -15.52 2.54
C PRO A 157 -10.56 -15.72 3.68
N LEU A 158 -10.35 -15.10 4.86
CA LEU A 158 -11.29 -15.14 5.98
C LEU A 158 -12.58 -14.39 5.69
N LEU A 159 -12.52 -13.29 4.92
CA LEU A 159 -13.71 -12.56 4.47
C LEU A 159 -14.61 -13.48 3.64
N LEU A 160 -14.04 -14.23 2.70
CA LEU A 160 -14.80 -15.20 1.90
C LEU A 160 -15.28 -16.39 2.72
N VAL A 161 -14.48 -16.90 3.65
CA VAL A 161 -14.93 -17.95 4.59
C VAL A 161 -16.12 -17.47 5.40
N ALA A 162 -16.07 -16.25 5.93
CA ALA A 162 -17.13 -15.68 6.74
C ALA A 162 -18.43 -15.47 5.92
N LEU A 163 -18.29 -15.05 4.67
CA LEU A 163 -19.41 -14.91 3.73
C LEU A 163 -20.08 -16.27 3.44
N GLU A 164 -19.27 -17.30 3.14
CA GLU A 164 -19.78 -18.67 2.94
C GLU A 164 -20.48 -19.20 4.22
N GLU A 165 -19.92 -18.97 5.40
CA GLU A 165 -20.52 -19.34 6.68
C GLU A 165 -21.86 -18.63 6.93
N LEU A 166 -21.97 -17.36 6.54
CA LEU A 166 -23.20 -16.60 6.67
C LEU A 166 -24.31 -17.18 5.78
N VAL A 167 -24.01 -17.49 4.52
CA VAL A 167 -25.01 -17.93 3.54
C VAL A 167 -25.36 -19.42 3.71
N VAL A 168 -24.35 -20.28 3.90
CA VAL A 168 -24.54 -21.74 3.96
C VAL A 168 -24.97 -22.17 5.37
N ASN A 169 -24.25 -21.74 6.40
CA ASN A 169 -24.43 -22.20 7.79
C ASN A 169 -25.21 -21.20 8.65
N ASN A 170 -25.68 -20.07 8.07
CA ASN A 170 -26.42 -19.03 8.79
C ASN A 170 -25.67 -18.50 10.04
N ARG A 171 -24.31 -18.48 10.00
CA ARG A 171 -23.45 -18.02 11.08
C ARG A 171 -23.38 -16.51 11.05
N ARG A 172 -24.16 -15.86 11.89
CA ARG A 172 -24.32 -14.42 11.94
C ARG A 172 -23.16 -13.72 12.67
N GLY A 173 -22.83 -12.49 12.21
CA GLY A 173 -21.86 -11.59 12.84
C GLY A 173 -20.41 -11.90 12.48
N PHE A 174 -20.06 -13.11 12.08
CA PHE A 174 -18.70 -13.43 11.67
C PHE A 174 -18.30 -12.67 10.39
N PHE A 175 -19.23 -12.54 9.45
CA PHE A 175 -19.01 -11.76 8.23
C PHE A 175 -18.87 -10.27 8.56
N THR A 176 -19.69 -9.70 9.45
CA THR A 176 -19.56 -8.32 9.94
C THR A 176 -18.15 -8.05 10.51
N ILE A 177 -17.65 -8.96 11.36
CA ILE A 177 -16.31 -8.82 11.96
C ILE A 177 -15.22 -8.87 10.89
N MET A 178 -15.34 -9.76 9.89
CA MET A 178 -14.34 -9.86 8.82
C MET A 178 -14.38 -8.67 7.86
N VAL A 179 -15.58 -8.12 7.58
CA VAL A 179 -15.71 -6.85 6.83
C VAL A 179 -15.02 -5.72 7.59
N ALA A 180 -15.29 -5.56 8.88
CA ALA A 180 -14.63 -4.55 9.71
C ALA A 180 -13.11 -4.73 9.73
N ALA A 181 -12.63 -5.97 9.91
CA ALA A 181 -11.21 -6.27 9.95
C ALA A 181 -10.50 -5.91 8.63
N ASN A 182 -11.03 -6.31 7.47
CA ASN A 182 -10.43 -5.99 6.18
C ASN A 182 -10.44 -4.47 5.92
N CYS A 183 -11.52 -3.76 6.27
CA CYS A 183 -11.60 -2.32 6.17
C CYS A 183 -10.58 -1.61 7.08
N LEU A 184 -10.40 -2.06 8.33
CA LEU A 184 -9.44 -1.51 9.28
C LEU A 184 -8.00 -1.76 8.85
N ILE A 185 -7.68 -2.95 8.34
CA ILE A 185 -6.32 -3.33 7.94
C ILE A 185 -5.84 -2.47 6.78
N ASN A 186 -6.70 -2.29 5.76
CA ASN A 186 -6.38 -1.40 4.66
C ASN A 186 -7.64 -0.97 3.90
N TYR A 187 -8.14 0.21 4.20
CA TYR A 187 -9.35 0.77 3.59
C TYR A 187 -9.25 0.93 2.06
N TRP A 188 -8.06 1.13 1.50
CA TRP A 188 -7.85 1.27 0.06
C TRP A 188 -8.04 -0.06 -0.67
N PHE A 189 -7.41 -1.14 -0.18
CA PHE A 189 -7.59 -2.48 -0.74
C PHE A 189 -9.02 -2.98 -0.54
N PHE A 190 -9.64 -2.62 0.58
CA PHE A 190 -11.01 -3.01 0.88
C PHE A 190 -12.01 -2.55 -0.19
N ILE A 191 -11.78 -1.42 -0.87
CA ILE A 191 -12.59 -0.99 -2.01
C ILE A 191 -12.59 -2.06 -3.11
N GLY A 192 -11.41 -2.56 -3.48
CA GLY A 192 -11.28 -3.66 -4.44
C GLY A 192 -11.92 -4.95 -3.94
N GLU A 193 -11.81 -5.25 -2.64
CA GLU A 193 -12.46 -6.42 -2.04
C GLU A 193 -13.99 -6.32 -2.10
N VAL A 194 -14.57 -5.15 -1.91
CA VAL A 194 -16.02 -4.94 -2.07
C VAL A 194 -16.44 -5.27 -3.51
N VAL A 195 -15.70 -4.78 -4.52
CA VAL A 195 -15.98 -5.13 -5.92
C VAL A 195 -15.93 -6.63 -6.13
N PHE A 196 -14.87 -7.29 -5.65
CA PHE A 196 -14.72 -8.73 -5.81
C PHE A 196 -15.81 -9.52 -5.07
N VAL A 197 -16.17 -9.14 -3.84
CA VAL A 197 -17.24 -9.77 -3.06
C VAL A 197 -18.58 -9.65 -3.76
N VAL A 198 -18.90 -8.49 -4.36
CA VAL A 198 -20.11 -8.32 -5.15
C VAL A 198 -20.13 -9.29 -6.34
N LEU A 199 -19.03 -9.37 -7.11
CA LEU A 199 -18.91 -10.34 -8.21
C LEU A 199 -19.02 -11.78 -7.71
N TYR A 200 -18.38 -12.09 -6.59
CA TYR A 200 -18.43 -13.41 -5.96
C TYR A 200 -19.87 -13.81 -5.61
N VAL A 201 -20.63 -12.93 -4.96
CA VAL A 201 -22.03 -13.18 -4.57
C VAL A 201 -22.88 -13.46 -5.81
N PHE A 202 -22.83 -12.59 -6.83
CA PHE A 202 -23.65 -12.76 -8.04
C PHE A 202 -23.28 -14.03 -8.82
N ILE A 203 -22.00 -14.31 -9.01
CA ILE A 203 -21.55 -15.52 -9.74
C ILE A 203 -21.88 -16.77 -8.94
N ARG A 204 -21.78 -16.73 -7.61
CA ARG A 204 -22.11 -17.87 -6.73
C ARG A 204 -23.60 -18.20 -6.79
N ILE A 205 -24.47 -17.18 -6.82
CA ILE A 205 -25.91 -17.34 -7.01
C ILE A 205 -26.20 -17.87 -8.41
N ALA A 206 -25.69 -17.24 -9.45
CA ALA A 206 -25.92 -17.59 -10.85
C ALA A 206 -25.39 -18.98 -11.24
N SER A 207 -24.45 -19.54 -10.46
CA SER A 207 -23.92 -20.90 -10.65
C SER A 207 -24.75 -21.96 -9.90
N GLY A 208 -25.87 -21.60 -9.27
CA GLY A 208 -26.72 -22.51 -8.49
C GLY A 208 -26.06 -23.01 -7.21
N GLY A 209 -24.91 -22.46 -6.82
CA GLY A 209 -24.15 -22.91 -5.65
C GLY A 209 -24.72 -22.45 -4.30
N TRP A 210 -25.57 -21.42 -4.33
CA TRP A 210 -26.26 -20.88 -3.16
C TRP A 210 -27.76 -20.80 -3.35
N ASN A 211 -28.51 -21.27 -2.38
CA ASN A 211 -29.91 -20.92 -2.25
C ASN A 211 -30.01 -19.61 -1.44
N CYS A 212 -29.91 -18.47 -2.15
CA CYS A 212 -29.88 -17.14 -1.58
C CYS A 212 -31.19 -16.40 -1.90
N GLY A 213 -32.21 -16.61 -1.07
CA GLY A 213 -33.43 -15.78 -1.14
C GLY A 213 -33.23 -14.36 -0.63
N VAL A 214 -34.23 -13.49 -0.83
CA VAL A 214 -34.19 -12.07 -0.45
C VAL A 214 -33.75 -11.84 0.99
N ALA A 215 -34.24 -12.63 1.94
CA ALA A 215 -33.87 -12.49 3.36
C ALA A 215 -32.37 -12.73 3.64
N LYS A 216 -31.74 -13.67 2.91
CA LYS A 216 -30.29 -13.90 3.02
C LYS A 216 -29.50 -12.75 2.36
N PHE A 217 -29.95 -12.28 1.21
CA PHE A 217 -29.32 -11.15 0.52
C PHE A 217 -29.35 -9.87 1.38
N VAL A 218 -30.52 -9.53 1.94
CA VAL A 218 -30.65 -8.37 2.85
C VAL A 218 -29.72 -8.51 4.06
N ARG A 219 -29.53 -9.74 4.55
CA ARG A 219 -28.60 -9.99 5.65
C ARG A 219 -27.13 -9.77 5.26
N ILE A 220 -26.73 -10.21 4.06
CA ILE A 220 -25.37 -9.92 3.54
C ILE A 220 -25.14 -8.41 3.52
N VAL A 221 -26.10 -7.65 2.98
CA VAL A 221 -26.01 -6.18 2.90
C VAL A 221 -25.95 -5.57 4.29
N PHE A 222 -26.83 -5.99 5.20
CA PHE A 222 -26.86 -5.51 6.59
C PHE A 222 -25.52 -5.75 7.31
N GLU A 223 -25.00 -6.98 7.25
CA GLU A 223 -23.73 -7.32 7.89
C GLU A 223 -22.55 -6.59 7.24
N SER A 224 -22.58 -6.33 5.92
CA SER A 224 -21.57 -5.50 5.23
C SER A 224 -21.57 -4.07 5.74
N VAL A 225 -22.74 -3.42 5.76
CA VAL A 225 -22.89 -2.03 6.23
C VAL A 225 -22.47 -1.89 7.70
N LEU A 226 -22.91 -2.83 8.54
CA LEU A 226 -22.54 -2.85 9.95
C LEU A 226 -21.03 -3.05 10.15
N GLY A 227 -20.40 -3.89 9.33
CA GLY A 227 -18.95 -4.09 9.35
C GLY A 227 -18.17 -2.84 8.97
N VAL A 228 -18.58 -2.13 7.92
CA VAL A 228 -17.98 -0.84 7.54
C VAL A 228 -18.18 0.20 8.64
N ALA A 229 -19.35 0.25 9.26
CA ALA A 229 -19.63 1.18 10.35
C ALA A 229 -18.79 0.87 11.61
N LEU A 230 -18.48 -0.39 11.89
CA LEU A 230 -17.54 -0.77 12.95
C LEU A 230 -16.11 -0.26 12.68
N ALA A 231 -15.71 -0.12 11.43
CA ALA A 231 -14.40 0.41 11.05
C ALA A 231 -14.33 1.95 11.01
N ALA A 232 -15.40 2.66 11.37
CA ALA A 232 -15.49 4.12 11.25
C ALA A 232 -14.41 4.87 12.03
N ILE A 233 -13.90 4.33 13.13
CA ILE A 233 -12.77 4.88 13.90
C ILE A 233 -11.52 5.11 13.04
N CYS A 234 -11.26 4.26 12.06
CA CYS A 234 -10.19 4.40 11.08
C CYS A 234 -10.67 5.10 9.81
N LEU A 235 -11.81 4.67 9.28
CA LEU A 235 -12.28 5.07 7.96
C LEU A 235 -12.60 6.56 7.88
N VAL A 236 -13.30 7.12 8.89
CA VAL A 236 -13.69 8.54 8.87
C VAL A 236 -12.47 9.48 8.88
N PRO A 237 -11.52 9.35 9.81
CA PRO A 237 -10.31 10.17 9.78
C PRO A 237 -9.47 10.00 8.50
N SER A 238 -9.37 8.76 8.00
CA SER A 238 -8.59 8.47 6.79
C SER A 238 -9.21 9.08 5.53
N VAL A 239 -10.55 9.02 5.40
CA VAL A 239 -11.26 9.65 4.28
C VAL A 239 -11.09 11.17 4.32
N LEU A 240 -11.26 11.80 5.49
CA LEU A 240 -11.07 13.25 5.63
C LEU A 240 -9.63 13.67 5.28
N ALA A 241 -8.62 12.90 5.71
CA ALA A 241 -7.23 13.16 5.36
C ALA A 241 -6.96 13.03 3.84
N LEU A 242 -7.66 12.11 3.16
CA LEU A 242 -7.51 11.91 1.72
C LEU A 242 -8.27 12.93 0.87
N MET A 243 -9.42 13.43 1.34
CA MET A 243 -10.27 14.36 0.57
C MET A 243 -9.55 15.65 0.16
N GLY A 244 -8.61 16.11 0.97
CA GLY A 244 -7.76 17.25 0.65
C GLY A 244 -6.53 16.94 -0.21
N ASN A 245 -6.27 15.67 -0.54
CA ASN A 245 -5.09 15.29 -1.32
C ASN A 245 -5.38 15.41 -2.83
N PRO A 246 -4.65 16.28 -3.58
CA PRO A 246 -4.86 16.45 -5.02
C PRO A 246 -4.76 15.16 -5.85
N ARG A 247 -4.03 14.15 -5.36
CA ARG A 247 -3.89 12.84 -6.02
C ARG A 247 -5.18 12.03 -6.07
N THR A 248 -6.18 12.38 -5.25
CA THR A 248 -7.52 11.78 -5.25
C THR A 248 -8.54 12.58 -6.06
N GLY A 249 -8.13 13.69 -6.66
CA GLY A 249 -8.98 14.61 -7.41
C GLY A 249 -9.49 14.03 -8.75
N GLY A 250 -10.51 14.70 -9.33
CA GLY A 250 -11.21 14.26 -10.53
C GLY A 250 -10.34 14.09 -11.79
N ASP A 251 -9.24 14.81 -11.90
CA ASP A 251 -8.30 14.72 -13.03
C ASP A 251 -7.55 13.38 -13.11
N ASN A 252 -7.59 12.60 -12.03
CA ASN A 252 -6.98 11.27 -11.96
C ASN A 252 -7.94 10.14 -12.37
N LEU A 253 -9.18 10.44 -12.73
CA LEU A 253 -10.14 9.43 -13.14
C LEU A 253 -9.93 9.02 -14.60
N ILE A 254 -10.12 7.71 -14.86
CA ILE A 254 -10.03 7.17 -16.22
C ILE A 254 -11.19 7.70 -17.07
N ASN A 255 -10.91 8.23 -18.26
CA ASN A 255 -11.89 8.80 -19.18
C ASN A 255 -11.49 8.62 -20.65
N GLY A 256 -12.40 8.98 -21.55
CA GLY A 256 -12.16 8.93 -23.00
C GLY A 256 -11.79 7.54 -23.51
N TRP A 257 -10.95 7.47 -24.53
CA TRP A 257 -10.48 6.20 -25.12
C TRP A 257 -9.64 5.35 -24.18
N LEU A 258 -8.98 5.94 -23.16
CA LEU A 258 -8.23 5.23 -22.14
C LEU A 258 -9.09 4.30 -21.28
N MET A 259 -10.41 4.46 -21.32
CA MET A 259 -11.33 3.51 -20.68
C MET A 259 -11.27 2.10 -21.31
N TRP A 260 -10.96 1.98 -22.58
CA TRP A 260 -11.03 0.73 -23.33
C TRP A 260 -9.68 0.19 -23.79
N VAL A 261 -8.69 1.05 -23.96
CA VAL A 261 -7.36 0.70 -24.48
C VAL A 261 -6.26 1.26 -23.58
N TYR A 262 -5.28 0.44 -23.26
CA TYR A 262 -4.12 0.91 -22.51
C TYR A 262 -3.24 1.85 -23.34
N GLY A 263 -2.83 2.98 -22.76
CA GLY A 263 -1.99 3.99 -23.42
C GLY A 263 -0.53 3.57 -23.64
N PHE A 264 -0.07 2.50 -22.97
CA PHE A 264 1.29 1.96 -23.12
C PHE A 264 1.24 0.65 -23.89
N ASN A 265 1.93 0.57 -25.02
CA ASN A 265 1.91 -0.60 -25.92
C ASN A 265 2.39 -1.88 -25.24
N GLN A 266 3.34 -1.79 -24.31
CA GLN A 266 3.90 -2.93 -23.60
C GLN A 266 3.05 -3.39 -22.41
N ARG A 267 2.03 -2.66 -22.00
CA ARG A 267 1.25 -2.97 -20.79
C ARG A 267 0.42 -4.25 -20.95
N LEU A 268 -0.28 -4.41 -22.06
CA LEU A 268 -1.12 -5.60 -22.31
C LEU A 268 -0.29 -6.90 -22.33
N PRO A 269 0.82 -7.00 -23.11
CA PRO A 269 1.68 -8.18 -23.04
C PRO A 269 2.33 -8.38 -21.66
N ALA A 270 2.66 -7.32 -20.92
CA ALA A 270 3.15 -7.44 -19.54
C ALA A 270 2.09 -8.04 -18.58
N ILE A 271 0.82 -7.66 -18.72
CA ILE A 271 -0.27 -8.26 -17.94
C ILE A 271 -0.35 -9.76 -18.23
N ILE A 272 -0.33 -10.16 -19.50
CA ILE A 272 -0.38 -11.58 -19.89
C ILE A 272 0.86 -12.32 -19.34
N GLN A 273 2.06 -11.76 -19.53
CA GLN A 273 3.32 -12.34 -19.02
C GLN A 273 3.28 -12.62 -17.52
N SER A 274 2.66 -11.76 -16.72
CA SER A 274 2.60 -11.87 -15.26
C SER A 274 1.92 -13.14 -14.73
N PHE A 275 1.14 -13.83 -15.56
CA PHE A 275 0.49 -15.10 -15.19
C PHE A 275 1.38 -16.32 -15.44
N PHE A 276 2.35 -16.21 -16.33
CA PHE A 276 3.15 -17.33 -16.80
C PHE A 276 4.57 -17.38 -16.22
N PHE A 277 5.12 -16.23 -15.90
CA PHE A 277 6.50 -16.09 -15.42
C PHE A 277 6.56 -15.70 -13.95
N PRO A 278 7.64 -16.10 -13.25
CA PRO A 278 7.94 -15.57 -11.93
C PRO A 278 7.99 -14.03 -11.90
N PRO A 279 7.74 -13.39 -10.75
CA PRO A 279 7.73 -11.94 -10.65
C PRO A 279 9.08 -11.30 -10.90
N GLU A 280 9.05 -10.11 -11.46
CA GLU A 280 10.18 -9.22 -11.64
C GLU A 280 10.30 -8.25 -10.48
N LEU A 281 11.47 -7.64 -10.30
CA LEU A 281 11.64 -6.60 -9.29
C LEU A 281 10.77 -5.38 -9.60
N PRO A 282 10.11 -4.77 -8.60
CA PRO A 282 9.10 -3.72 -8.80
C PRO A 282 9.55 -2.56 -9.69
N SER A 283 10.76 -2.08 -9.52
CA SER A 283 11.28 -0.92 -10.26
C SER A 283 12.07 -1.28 -11.54
N ARG A 284 12.26 -2.57 -11.79
CA ARG A 284 13.18 -3.06 -12.82
C ARG A 284 12.56 -4.18 -13.65
N PRO A 285 11.48 -3.88 -14.42
CA PRO A 285 10.91 -4.89 -15.31
C PRO A 285 11.90 -5.22 -16.44
N ASN A 286 12.13 -6.51 -16.66
CA ASN A 286 13.06 -7.00 -17.68
C ASN A 286 12.35 -7.35 -18.98
N PHE A 287 11.10 -7.83 -18.92
CA PHE A 287 10.36 -8.26 -20.12
C PHE A 287 9.81 -7.09 -20.93
N PHE A 288 9.19 -6.13 -20.24
CA PHE A 288 8.49 -5.02 -20.86
C PHE A 288 8.82 -3.72 -20.12
N PRO A 289 10.03 -3.17 -20.29
CA PRO A 289 10.52 -2.03 -19.50
C PRO A 289 9.64 -0.78 -19.64
N ASP A 290 8.98 -0.60 -20.81
CA ASP A 290 8.13 0.57 -21.09
C ASP A 290 6.64 0.32 -20.84
N MET A 291 6.29 -0.64 -19.98
CA MET A 291 4.90 -0.96 -19.67
C MET A 291 4.16 0.14 -18.89
N GLY A 292 4.86 1.13 -18.35
CA GLY A 292 4.27 2.25 -17.58
C GLY A 292 3.59 1.84 -16.27
N ALA A 293 3.98 0.69 -15.67
CA ALA A 293 3.34 0.14 -14.48
C ALA A 293 4.35 -0.58 -13.55
N LYS A 294 5.50 0.05 -13.32
CA LYS A 294 6.62 -0.53 -12.55
C LYS A 294 6.27 -0.91 -11.11
N TRP A 295 5.36 -0.19 -10.48
CA TRP A 295 4.96 -0.33 -9.06
C TRP A 295 3.57 -0.94 -8.87
N ALA A 296 3.03 -1.58 -9.91
CA ALA A 296 1.63 -2.00 -9.97
C ALA A 296 1.32 -3.33 -9.28
N SER A 297 2.27 -4.01 -8.66
CA SER A 297 2.12 -5.38 -8.10
C SER A 297 1.72 -6.41 -9.16
N LEU A 298 2.26 -6.27 -10.38
CA LEU A 298 1.87 -7.06 -11.54
C LEU A 298 2.52 -8.45 -11.50
N SER A 299 1.91 -9.39 -10.78
CA SER A 299 2.28 -10.80 -10.80
C SER A 299 1.13 -11.69 -10.32
N ALA A 300 0.84 -12.73 -11.08
CA ALA A 300 -0.15 -13.76 -10.75
C ALA A 300 0.40 -15.19 -10.93
N TRP A 301 1.71 -15.32 -10.96
CA TRP A 301 2.38 -16.60 -11.13
C TRP A 301 2.18 -17.53 -9.92
N LEU A 302 1.98 -18.83 -10.16
CA LEU A 302 1.94 -19.87 -9.14
C LEU A 302 3.21 -20.73 -9.20
N PRO A 303 3.90 -20.94 -8.06
CA PRO A 303 5.11 -21.75 -8.02
C PRO A 303 4.91 -23.15 -8.62
N LEU A 304 5.89 -23.65 -9.37
CA LEU A 304 5.95 -24.97 -10.01
C LEU A 304 4.95 -25.16 -11.16
N PHE A 305 3.67 -24.86 -10.95
CA PHE A 305 2.61 -25.18 -11.92
C PHE A 305 2.28 -24.02 -12.87
N SER A 306 2.65 -22.77 -12.52
CA SER A 306 2.22 -21.59 -13.27
C SER A 306 0.70 -21.62 -13.51
N THR A 307 0.26 -21.49 -14.75
CA THR A 307 -1.17 -21.57 -15.12
C THR A 307 -1.65 -22.98 -15.52
N SER A 308 -0.76 -23.99 -15.55
CA SER A 308 -1.10 -25.33 -16.04
C SER A 308 -2.29 -25.97 -15.34
N GLY A 309 -2.34 -25.89 -13.99
CA GLY A 309 -3.42 -26.44 -13.19
C GLY A 309 -4.71 -25.66 -13.34
N VAL A 310 -4.61 -24.34 -13.51
CA VAL A 310 -5.76 -23.46 -13.73
C VAL A 310 -6.43 -23.77 -15.06
N ILE A 311 -5.63 -23.89 -16.13
CA ILE A 311 -6.13 -24.26 -17.47
C ILE A 311 -6.73 -25.65 -17.44
N ALA A 312 -6.06 -26.63 -16.79
CA ALA A 312 -6.56 -27.99 -16.62
C ALA A 312 -7.95 -28.01 -15.97
N PHE A 313 -8.11 -27.26 -14.88
CA PHE A 313 -9.38 -27.10 -14.18
C PHE A 313 -10.44 -26.45 -15.07
N CYS A 314 -10.11 -25.37 -15.78
CA CYS A 314 -11.03 -24.66 -16.65
C CYS A 314 -11.53 -25.53 -17.83
N ILE A 315 -10.69 -26.42 -18.35
CA ILE A 315 -11.08 -27.36 -19.40
C ILE A 315 -11.97 -28.47 -18.83
N ALA A 316 -11.56 -29.06 -17.68
CA ALA A 316 -12.26 -30.21 -17.11
C ALA A 316 -13.60 -29.85 -16.43
N LYS A 317 -13.76 -28.64 -15.91
CA LYS A 317 -14.98 -28.20 -15.22
C LYS A 317 -15.81 -27.28 -16.11
N ARG A 318 -16.97 -27.80 -16.60
CA ARG A 318 -17.86 -27.03 -17.47
C ARG A 318 -18.55 -25.88 -16.73
N ASN A 319 -19.23 -26.17 -15.62
CA ASN A 319 -20.06 -25.22 -14.90
C ASN A 319 -19.59 -25.06 -13.44
N ASN A 320 -18.53 -24.31 -13.22
CA ASN A 320 -17.97 -24.06 -11.89
C ASN A 320 -17.78 -22.55 -11.65
N PHE A 321 -18.20 -22.07 -10.48
CA PHE A 321 -18.15 -20.66 -10.16
C PHE A 321 -16.72 -20.11 -10.04
N HIS A 322 -15.74 -20.89 -9.58
CA HIS A 322 -14.33 -20.48 -9.56
C HIS A 322 -13.80 -20.23 -10.97
N LYS A 323 -14.16 -21.12 -11.93
CA LYS A 323 -13.82 -20.91 -13.36
C LYS A 323 -14.39 -19.59 -13.87
N ARG A 324 -15.66 -19.30 -13.56
CA ARG A 324 -16.32 -18.05 -13.99
C ARG A 324 -15.64 -16.83 -13.39
N LEU A 325 -15.27 -16.88 -12.09
CA LEU A 325 -14.54 -15.81 -11.42
C LEU A 325 -13.14 -15.60 -12.03
N ILE A 326 -12.41 -16.68 -12.31
CA ILE A 326 -11.08 -16.60 -12.95
C ILE A 326 -11.20 -15.95 -14.32
N ILE A 327 -12.11 -16.41 -15.17
CA ILE A 327 -12.29 -15.86 -16.52
C ILE A 327 -12.71 -14.39 -16.47
N LEU A 328 -13.67 -14.05 -15.60
CA LEU A 328 -14.11 -12.66 -15.45
C LEU A 328 -12.96 -11.78 -14.96
N SER A 329 -12.18 -12.23 -13.99
CA SER A 329 -11.01 -11.50 -13.49
C SER A 329 -9.95 -11.28 -14.57
N MET A 330 -9.72 -12.27 -15.46
CA MET A 330 -8.84 -12.12 -16.61
C MET A 330 -9.35 -11.03 -17.56
N ILE A 331 -10.64 -11.02 -17.87
CA ILE A 331 -11.25 -9.97 -18.72
C ILE A 331 -11.08 -8.60 -18.05
N MET A 332 -11.33 -8.52 -16.75
CA MET A 332 -11.19 -7.27 -16.00
C MET A 332 -9.75 -6.78 -15.97
N ALA A 333 -8.77 -7.67 -15.88
CA ALA A 333 -7.35 -7.29 -15.93
C ALA A 333 -6.92 -6.75 -17.31
N LEU A 334 -7.51 -7.26 -18.39
CA LEU A 334 -7.16 -6.90 -19.76
C LEU A 334 -7.83 -5.62 -20.27
N VAL A 335 -8.91 -5.16 -19.63
CA VAL A 335 -9.66 -3.96 -20.05
C VAL A 335 -9.52 -2.86 -19.02
N PRO A 336 -8.99 -1.67 -19.38
CA PRO A 336 -8.65 -0.61 -18.41
C PRO A 336 -9.79 -0.21 -17.47
N VAL A 337 -10.98 0.07 -17.98
CA VAL A 337 -12.10 0.51 -17.15
C VAL A 337 -12.51 -0.54 -16.12
N PHE A 338 -12.45 -1.83 -16.48
CA PHE A 338 -12.79 -2.90 -15.55
C PHE A 338 -11.68 -3.10 -14.50
N ASN A 339 -10.40 -3.00 -14.90
CA ASN A 339 -9.30 -3.00 -13.92
C ASN A 339 -9.41 -1.82 -12.95
N ALA A 340 -9.76 -0.64 -13.45
CA ALA A 340 -9.85 0.58 -12.66
C ALA A 340 -10.99 0.55 -11.62
N THR A 341 -12.00 -0.30 -11.76
CA THR A 341 -13.07 -0.45 -10.75
C THR A 341 -12.52 -0.86 -9.38
N PHE A 342 -11.42 -1.60 -9.34
CA PHE A 342 -10.77 -2.02 -8.09
C PHE A 342 -10.00 -0.89 -7.38
N VAL A 343 -9.80 0.25 -8.05
CA VAL A 343 -9.03 1.39 -7.54
C VAL A 343 -9.76 2.72 -7.79
N LEU A 344 -11.08 2.75 -7.63
CA LEU A 344 -11.94 3.93 -7.76
C LEU A 344 -11.79 4.64 -9.13
N PHE A 345 -11.68 3.88 -10.21
CA PHE A 345 -11.53 4.39 -11.57
C PHE A 345 -10.29 5.28 -11.80
N ASN A 346 -9.26 5.15 -10.98
CA ASN A 346 -8.00 5.83 -11.20
C ASN A 346 -7.37 5.41 -12.53
N HIS A 347 -6.82 6.36 -13.30
CA HIS A 347 -6.20 6.10 -14.60
C HIS A 347 -4.86 5.34 -14.50
N SER A 348 -4.20 5.38 -13.34
CA SER A 348 -3.00 4.60 -13.10
C SER A 348 -3.33 3.10 -13.06
N TYR A 349 -2.51 2.31 -13.78
CA TYR A 349 -2.70 0.87 -13.77
C TYR A 349 -2.17 0.26 -12.47
N TYR A 350 -3.02 -0.51 -11.80
CA TYR A 350 -2.65 -1.31 -10.62
C TYR A 350 -3.22 -2.72 -10.72
N ALA A 351 -2.36 -3.73 -10.52
CA ALA A 351 -2.73 -5.14 -10.34
C ALA A 351 -2.81 -5.53 -8.85
N ARG A 352 -2.93 -4.55 -7.96
CA ARG A 352 -2.93 -4.75 -6.49
C ARG A 352 -4.08 -5.60 -5.99
N TRP A 353 -5.09 -5.86 -6.82
CA TRP A 353 -6.22 -6.73 -6.52
C TRP A 353 -6.02 -8.21 -6.94
N PHE A 354 -4.90 -8.55 -7.56
CA PHE A 354 -4.66 -9.90 -8.13
C PHE A 354 -4.62 -11.02 -7.09
N TYR A 355 -4.34 -10.75 -5.82
CA TYR A 355 -4.41 -11.77 -4.76
C TYR A 355 -5.78 -12.42 -4.66
N MET A 356 -6.85 -11.74 -5.05
CA MET A 356 -8.21 -12.26 -5.03
C MET A 356 -8.45 -13.34 -6.09
N PRO A 357 -8.21 -13.12 -7.40
CA PRO A 357 -8.28 -14.18 -8.39
C PRO A 357 -7.20 -15.26 -8.19
N ILE A 358 -6.03 -14.92 -7.67
CA ILE A 358 -4.99 -15.91 -7.34
C ILE A 358 -5.51 -16.95 -6.33
N LEU A 359 -6.29 -16.55 -5.34
CA LEU A 359 -6.93 -17.51 -4.42
C LEU A 359 -7.84 -18.48 -5.18
N MET A 360 -8.61 -18.00 -6.17
CA MET A 360 -9.43 -18.84 -7.02
C MET A 360 -8.58 -19.77 -7.91
N MET A 361 -7.46 -19.28 -8.43
CA MET A 361 -6.50 -20.08 -9.19
C MET A 361 -5.87 -21.18 -8.33
N CYS A 362 -5.61 -20.93 -7.07
CA CYS A 362 -5.10 -21.92 -6.12
C CYS A 362 -6.14 -23.02 -5.82
N VAL A 363 -7.41 -22.68 -5.67
CA VAL A 363 -8.51 -23.66 -5.57
C VAL A 363 -8.56 -24.53 -6.84
N ALA A 364 -8.50 -23.90 -8.01
CA ALA A 364 -8.53 -24.58 -9.29
C ALA A 364 -7.37 -25.59 -9.44
N THR A 365 -6.14 -25.15 -9.14
CA THR A 365 -4.95 -26.02 -9.22
C THR A 365 -5.00 -27.15 -8.19
N ALA A 366 -5.41 -26.87 -6.94
CA ALA A 366 -5.54 -27.90 -5.90
C ALA A 366 -6.61 -28.94 -6.26
N THR A 367 -7.74 -28.50 -6.81
CA THR A 367 -8.80 -29.40 -7.31
C THR A 367 -8.28 -30.25 -8.50
N ALA A 368 -7.56 -29.62 -9.42
CA ALA A 368 -6.98 -30.34 -10.56
C ALA A 368 -5.96 -31.41 -10.12
N LEU A 369 -5.19 -31.14 -9.06
CA LEU A 369 -4.27 -32.12 -8.46
C LEU A 369 -5.01 -33.25 -7.71
N GLU A 370 -6.08 -32.93 -7.01
CA GLU A 370 -6.93 -33.93 -6.34
C GLU A 370 -7.57 -34.90 -7.33
N GLU A 371 -8.08 -34.37 -8.43
CA GLU A 371 -8.82 -35.15 -9.44
C GLU A 371 -7.94 -35.65 -10.61
N ARG A 372 -6.60 -35.60 -10.45
CA ARG A 372 -5.64 -35.90 -11.54
C ARG A 372 -5.83 -37.28 -12.18
N ASP A 373 -6.40 -38.24 -11.47
CA ASP A 373 -6.62 -39.60 -11.94
C ASP A 373 -7.90 -39.72 -12.79
N ASN A 374 -8.76 -38.71 -12.82
CA ASN A 374 -9.89 -38.64 -13.71
C ASN A 374 -9.41 -38.39 -15.15
N ASN A 375 -9.94 -39.15 -16.13
CA ASN A 375 -9.53 -39.07 -17.52
C ASN A 375 -9.68 -37.68 -18.13
N ILE A 376 -10.76 -36.98 -17.81
CA ILE A 376 -11.03 -35.61 -18.32
C ILE A 376 -10.01 -34.64 -17.72
N MET A 377 -9.73 -34.74 -16.41
CA MET A 377 -8.73 -33.90 -15.76
C MET A 377 -7.32 -34.20 -16.27
N ARG A 378 -7.01 -35.47 -16.59
CA ARG A 378 -5.75 -35.88 -17.24
C ARG A 378 -5.54 -35.17 -18.58
N LEU A 379 -6.56 -35.18 -19.44
CA LEU A 379 -6.52 -34.48 -20.73
C LEU A 379 -6.40 -32.96 -20.51
N GLY A 380 -7.11 -32.43 -19.49
CA GLY A 380 -6.98 -31.06 -19.05
C GLY A 380 -5.54 -30.72 -18.65
N TRP A 381 -4.84 -31.56 -17.88
CA TRP A 381 -3.45 -31.35 -17.50
C TRP A 381 -2.48 -31.35 -18.67
N ILE A 382 -2.64 -32.30 -19.61
CA ILE A 382 -1.83 -32.34 -20.83
C ILE A 382 -1.99 -31.07 -21.64
N SER A 383 -3.24 -30.63 -21.82
CA SER A 383 -3.56 -29.40 -22.54
C SER A 383 -3.05 -28.16 -21.79
N GLY A 384 -3.30 -28.08 -20.48
CA GLY A 384 -2.87 -26.96 -19.63
C GLY A 384 -1.35 -26.80 -19.63
N TRP A 385 -0.61 -27.90 -19.52
CA TRP A 385 0.86 -27.87 -19.60
C TRP A 385 1.33 -27.39 -20.99
N ARG A 386 0.74 -27.91 -22.08
CA ARG A 386 1.07 -27.50 -23.46
C ARG A 386 0.82 -26.01 -23.70
N TRP A 387 -0.33 -25.49 -23.26
CA TRP A 387 -0.66 -24.08 -23.39
C TRP A 387 0.29 -23.20 -22.56
N THR A 388 0.58 -23.59 -21.32
CA THR A 388 1.53 -22.85 -20.48
C THR A 388 2.93 -22.84 -21.10
N ALA A 389 3.42 -23.97 -21.60
CA ALA A 389 4.70 -24.07 -22.30
C ALA A 389 4.70 -23.22 -23.58
N GLY A 390 3.61 -23.25 -24.36
CA GLY A 390 3.45 -22.44 -25.56
C GLY A 390 3.50 -20.94 -25.29
N PHE A 391 2.78 -20.45 -24.27
CA PHE A 391 2.82 -19.06 -23.87
C PHE A 391 4.19 -18.62 -23.36
N ILE A 392 4.85 -19.45 -22.53
CA ILE A 392 6.21 -19.17 -22.06
C ILE A 392 7.16 -19.06 -23.24
N LEU A 393 7.12 -20.01 -24.18
CA LEU A 393 7.98 -19.99 -25.36
C LEU A 393 7.73 -18.78 -26.26
N VAL A 394 6.47 -18.49 -26.57
CA VAL A 394 6.10 -17.37 -27.46
C VAL A 394 6.47 -16.03 -26.83
N ILE A 395 6.19 -15.82 -25.53
CA ILE A 395 6.53 -14.57 -24.86
C ILE A 395 8.04 -14.40 -24.75
N ALA A 396 8.78 -15.46 -24.34
CA ALA A 396 10.23 -15.41 -24.26
C ALA A 396 10.87 -15.14 -25.62
N ALA A 397 10.41 -15.81 -26.68
CA ALA A 397 10.89 -15.58 -28.04
C ALA A 397 10.54 -14.17 -28.55
N ALA A 398 9.31 -13.71 -28.32
CA ALA A 398 8.88 -12.36 -28.71
C ALA A 398 9.77 -11.30 -28.06
N VAL A 399 10.07 -11.42 -26.76
CA VAL A 399 10.94 -10.48 -26.06
C VAL A 399 12.40 -10.61 -26.55
N ALA A 400 12.93 -11.83 -26.66
CA ALA A 400 14.33 -12.06 -27.04
C ALA A 400 14.65 -11.63 -28.47
N PHE A 401 13.71 -11.80 -29.41
CA PHE A 401 13.92 -11.51 -30.84
C PHE A 401 13.30 -10.20 -31.33
N SER A 402 12.70 -9.40 -30.46
CA SER A 402 12.21 -8.08 -30.84
C SER A 402 13.36 -7.14 -31.19
N PRO A 403 13.35 -6.53 -32.39
CA PRO A 403 14.33 -5.52 -32.75
C PRO A 403 14.07 -4.22 -31.97
N VAL A 404 15.10 -3.69 -31.34
CA VAL A 404 15.09 -2.39 -30.64
C VAL A 404 16.11 -1.48 -31.28
N ALA A 405 15.69 -0.30 -31.73
CA ALA A 405 16.60 0.71 -32.26
C ALA A 405 17.21 1.50 -31.08
N ASP A 406 18.53 1.66 -31.10
CA ASP A 406 19.22 2.57 -30.19
C ASP A 406 19.05 4.04 -30.61
N LYS A 407 19.58 4.99 -29.83
CA LYS A 407 19.53 6.41 -30.14
C LYS A 407 20.27 6.81 -31.40
N GLU A 408 21.14 5.93 -31.89
CA GLU A 408 21.98 6.13 -33.09
C GLU A 408 21.37 5.44 -34.31
N GLY A 409 20.22 4.76 -34.16
CA GLY A 409 19.53 4.07 -35.25
C GLY A 409 20.04 2.65 -35.54
N ASN A 410 20.96 2.11 -34.74
CA ASN A 410 21.38 0.71 -34.87
C ASN A 410 20.36 -0.22 -34.24
N PHE A 411 20.12 -1.37 -34.86
CA PHE A 411 19.21 -2.37 -34.33
C PHE A 411 19.93 -3.41 -33.48
N THR A 412 19.46 -3.56 -32.25
CA THR A 412 19.81 -4.70 -31.37
C THR A 412 18.60 -5.59 -31.17
N PHE A 413 18.80 -6.84 -30.76
CA PHE A 413 17.72 -7.76 -30.43
C PHE A 413 17.57 -7.88 -28.92
N GLY A 414 16.33 -7.92 -28.47
CA GLY A 414 15.98 -8.05 -27.05
C GLY A 414 15.29 -6.82 -26.47
N LEU A 415 14.04 -6.98 -26.08
CA LEU A 415 13.22 -5.91 -25.50
C LEU A 415 13.48 -5.71 -24.00
N TYR A 416 14.47 -6.39 -23.43
CA TYR A 416 14.78 -6.38 -22.00
C TYR A 416 15.84 -5.32 -21.64
N ASP A 417 15.74 -4.74 -20.44
CA ASP A 417 16.78 -3.85 -19.91
C ASP A 417 18.01 -4.61 -19.40
N ASN A 418 17.81 -5.82 -18.85
CA ASN A 418 18.89 -6.67 -18.32
C ASN A 418 18.78 -8.11 -18.85
N ALA A 419 19.68 -8.46 -19.76
CA ALA A 419 19.70 -9.78 -20.37
C ALA A 419 19.88 -10.91 -19.36
N ALA A 420 20.75 -10.77 -18.38
CA ALA A 420 21.00 -11.80 -17.37
C ALA A 420 19.76 -12.04 -16.50
N GLY A 421 19.09 -10.97 -16.06
CA GLY A 421 17.83 -11.06 -15.31
C GLY A 421 16.72 -11.71 -16.14
N PHE A 422 16.59 -11.32 -17.40
CA PHE A 422 15.60 -11.90 -18.31
C PHE A 422 15.80 -13.43 -18.46
N TRP A 423 17.01 -13.85 -18.80
CA TRP A 423 17.31 -15.30 -19.00
C TRP A 423 17.18 -16.09 -17.70
N LEU A 424 17.47 -15.49 -16.53
CA LEU A 424 17.26 -16.15 -15.24
C LEU A 424 15.78 -16.46 -15.00
N ILE A 425 14.90 -15.51 -15.29
CA ILE A 425 13.44 -15.68 -15.14
C ILE A 425 12.91 -16.71 -16.14
N VAL A 426 13.39 -16.67 -17.40
CA VAL A 426 13.04 -17.67 -18.41
C VAL A 426 13.52 -19.07 -17.97
N PHE A 427 14.75 -19.18 -17.48
CA PHE A 427 15.28 -20.44 -16.94
C PHE A 427 14.41 -20.96 -15.78
N ALA A 428 14.02 -20.11 -14.85
CA ALA A 428 13.15 -20.50 -13.74
C ALA A 428 11.78 -21.01 -14.23
N ALA A 429 11.18 -20.35 -15.22
CA ALA A 429 9.92 -20.79 -15.82
C ALA A 429 10.06 -22.13 -16.54
N VAL A 430 11.15 -22.33 -17.30
CA VAL A 430 11.44 -23.60 -18.00
C VAL A 430 11.72 -24.72 -16.99
N LEU A 431 12.46 -24.45 -15.92
CA LEU A 431 12.69 -25.42 -14.84
C LEU A 431 11.37 -25.87 -14.21
N CYS A 432 10.44 -24.96 -13.95
CA CYS A 432 9.10 -25.28 -13.46
C CYS A 432 8.35 -26.18 -14.46
N LEU A 433 8.43 -25.88 -15.76
CA LEU A 433 7.83 -26.73 -16.79
C LEU A 433 8.43 -28.16 -16.81
N LEU A 434 9.74 -28.27 -16.69
CA LEU A 434 10.42 -29.59 -16.68
C LEU A 434 10.03 -30.39 -15.42
N LEU A 435 10.06 -29.77 -14.23
CA LEU A 435 9.69 -30.44 -13.01
C LEU A 435 8.21 -30.84 -12.98
N SER A 436 7.32 -29.95 -13.46
CA SER A 436 5.89 -30.28 -13.60
C SER A 436 5.65 -31.37 -14.65
N ALA A 437 6.43 -31.44 -15.73
CA ALA A 437 6.37 -32.52 -16.71
C ALA A 437 6.77 -33.88 -16.09
N ILE A 438 7.85 -33.93 -15.32
CA ILE A 438 8.25 -35.13 -14.56
C ILE A 438 7.10 -35.62 -13.67
N LEU A 439 6.48 -34.71 -12.93
CA LEU A 439 5.33 -35.02 -12.07
C LEU A 439 4.16 -35.59 -12.88
N LEU A 440 3.72 -34.86 -13.89
CA LEU A 440 2.47 -35.13 -14.59
C LEU A 440 2.55 -36.29 -15.57
N PHE A 441 3.73 -36.51 -16.19
CA PHE A 441 3.89 -37.53 -17.23
C PHE A 441 4.61 -38.78 -16.76
N LEU A 442 5.53 -38.68 -15.78
CA LEU A 442 6.29 -39.82 -15.28
C LEU A 442 5.79 -40.32 -13.93
N LEU A 443 5.42 -39.47 -13.01
CA LEU A 443 5.11 -39.82 -11.62
C LEU A 443 3.62 -39.81 -11.27
N ARG A 444 2.73 -39.42 -12.17
CA ARG A 444 1.31 -39.21 -11.90
C ARG A 444 0.63 -40.37 -11.15
N GLU A 445 0.89 -41.58 -11.55
CA GLU A 445 0.29 -42.80 -10.97
C GLU A 445 1.12 -43.39 -9.80
N SER A 446 2.28 -42.75 -9.52
CA SER A 446 3.15 -43.21 -8.46
C SER A 446 2.63 -42.83 -7.06
N PRO A 447 2.76 -43.75 -6.07
CA PRO A 447 2.39 -43.45 -4.68
C PRO A 447 3.26 -42.32 -4.09
N VAL A 448 4.40 -41.97 -4.68
CA VAL A 448 5.28 -40.90 -4.24
C VAL A 448 4.91 -39.54 -4.84
N PHE A 449 3.96 -39.46 -5.80
CA PHE A 449 3.57 -38.24 -6.51
C PHE A 449 3.39 -37.04 -5.59
N GLN A 450 2.60 -37.20 -4.53
CA GLN A 450 2.31 -36.12 -3.60
C GLN A 450 3.56 -35.65 -2.84
N ARG A 451 4.43 -36.58 -2.41
CA ARG A 451 5.68 -36.24 -1.71
C ARG A 451 6.64 -35.48 -2.62
N VAL A 452 6.79 -35.96 -3.85
CA VAL A 452 7.70 -35.32 -4.84
C VAL A 452 7.15 -33.95 -5.23
N THR A 453 5.83 -33.78 -5.37
CA THR A 453 5.19 -32.48 -5.59
C THR A 453 5.54 -31.51 -4.48
N CYS A 454 5.43 -31.91 -3.22
CA CYS A 454 5.79 -31.09 -2.07
C CYS A 454 7.27 -30.70 -2.08
N ILE A 455 8.16 -31.64 -2.41
CA ILE A 455 9.62 -31.40 -2.49
C ILE A 455 9.94 -30.39 -3.60
N PHE A 456 9.44 -30.63 -4.82
CA PHE A 456 9.69 -29.75 -5.96
C PHE A 456 9.12 -28.33 -5.71
N MET A 457 7.91 -28.24 -5.18
CA MET A 457 7.29 -26.96 -4.84
C MET A 457 8.10 -26.22 -3.76
N SER A 458 8.54 -26.91 -2.70
CA SER A 458 9.38 -26.31 -1.66
C SER A 458 10.72 -25.83 -2.23
N PHE A 459 11.35 -26.64 -3.09
CA PHE A 459 12.59 -26.25 -3.76
C PHE A 459 12.41 -25.00 -4.62
N ILE A 460 11.38 -24.94 -5.48
CA ILE A 460 11.10 -23.78 -6.33
C ILE A 460 10.81 -22.55 -5.49
N ILE A 461 9.99 -22.67 -4.44
CA ILE A 461 9.66 -21.55 -3.55
C ILE A 461 10.94 -20.98 -2.92
N VAL A 462 11.75 -21.82 -2.30
CA VAL A 462 12.98 -21.36 -1.61
C VAL A 462 13.99 -20.81 -2.61
N ALA A 463 14.30 -21.56 -3.67
CA ALA A 463 15.31 -21.17 -4.64
C ALA A 463 14.93 -19.87 -5.36
N PHE A 464 13.68 -19.78 -5.83
CA PHE A 464 13.23 -18.60 -6.56
C PHE A 464 13.08 -17.37 -5.66
N THR A 465 12.40 -17.49 -4.51
CA THR A 465 12.19 -16.32 -3.62
C THR A 465 13.53 -15.82 -3.06
N THR A 466 14.45 -16.72 -2.69
CA THR A 466 15.80 -16.34 -2.27
C THR A 466 16.57 -15.64 -3.40
N GLY A 467 16.53 -16.21 -4.61
CA GLY A 467 17.15 -15.60 -5.80
C GLY A 467 16.58 -14.22 -6.12
N TYR A 468 15.25 -14.07 -6.02
CA TYR A 468 14.55 -12.79 -6.17
C TYR A 468 15.04 -11.74 -5.15
N LEU A 469 15.11 -12.11 -3.86
CA LEU A 469 15.58 -11.23 -2.82
C LEU A 469 17.07 -10.84 -3.00
N ILE A 470 17.92 -11.81 -3.40
CA ILE A 470 19.34 -11.54 -3.68
C ILE A 470 19.48 -10.60 -4.88
N SER A 471 18.70 -10.77 -5.94
CA SER A 471 18.76 -9.90 -7.13
C SER A 471 18.37 -8.44 -6.82
N GLY A 472 17.57 -8.22 -5.79
CA GLY A 472 17.19 -6.89 -5.30
C GLY A 472 18.18 -6.27 -4.32
N LYS A 473 19.16 -7.04 -3.81
CA LYS A 473 20.12 -6.53 -2.83
C LYS A 473 21.10 -5.52 -3.41
N SER A 474 21.54 -4.62 -2.55
CA SER A 474 22.67 -3.73 -2.77
C SER A 474 24.00 -4.45 -2.46
N SER A 475 25.13 -3.76 -2.63
CA SER A 475 26.44 -4.27 -2.22
C SER A 475 26.51 -4.41 -0.67
N LYS A 476 27.42 -5.26 -0.17
CA LYS A 476 27.60 -5.43 1.28
C LYS A 476 27.98 -4.12 1.98
N GLU A 477 28.82 -3.32 1.35
CA GLU A 477 29.23 -1.99 1.85
C GLU A 477 28.02 -1.07 2.04
N ARG A 478 27.07 -1.10 1.10
CA ARG A 478 25.85 -0.30 1.15
C ARG A 478 24.86 -0.82 2.21
N ASP A 479 24.77 -2.13 2.38
CA ASP A 479 23.98 -2.74 3.44
C ASP A 479 24.57 -2.38 4.83
N ASP A 480 25.91 -2.44 4.98
CA ASP A 480 26.59 -2.08 6.21
C ASP A 480 26.43 -0.59 6.52
N TRP A 481 26.56 0.28 5.52
CA TRP A 481 26.25 1.70 5.64
C TRP A 481 24.80 1.92 6.13
N PHE A 482 23.84 1.20 5.56
CA PHE A 482 22.43 1.35 5.95
C PHE A 482 22.22 0.97 7.42
N VAL A 483 22.87 -0.09 7.90
CA VAL A 483 22.81 -0.48 9.31
C VAL A 483 23.47 0.57 10.19
N ASP A 484 24.71 0.95 9.89
CA ASP A 484 25.52 1.80 10.77
C ASP A 484 25.02 3.25 10.77
N VAL A 485 24.56 3.76 9.62
CA VAL A 485 24.14 5.15 9.47
C VAL A 485 22.63 5.33 9.64
N ALA A 486 21.81 4.57 8.92
CA ALA A 486 20.38 4.79 8.97
C ALA A 486 19.74 4.15 10.21
N LEU A 487 20.02 2.87 10.50
CA LEU A 487 19.37 2.16 11.60
C LEU A 487 19.92 2.51 12.98
N ASP A 488 21.23 2.52 13.12
CA ASP A 488 21.92 2.74 14.41
C ASP A 488 22.42 4.17 14.59
N GLY A 489 22.50 4.98 13.54
CA GLY A 489 23.05 6.32 13.56
C GLY A 489 22.36 7.28 14.54
N ARG A 490 21.06 7.10 14.80
CA ARG A 490 20.33 7.90 15.82
C ARG A 490 20.98 7.85 17.21
N LYS A 491 21.66 6.75 17.54
CA LYS A 491 22.29 6.57 18.85
C LYS A 491 23.57 7.37 19.03
N THR A 492 24.19 7.74 17.92
CA THR A 492 25.48 8.43 17.89
C THR A 492 25.40 9.87 17.41
N LEU A 493 24.33 10.21 16.65
CA LEU A 493 24.11 11.57 16.17
C LEU A 493 23.88 12.51 17.37
N SER A 494 24.64 13.60 17.43
CA SER A 494 24.57 14.61 18.49
C SER A 494 24.52 16.01 17.86
N ILE A 495 23.33 16.58 17.84
CA ILE A 495 23.09 17.99 17.49
C ILE A 495 22.25 18.64 18.58
N PRO A 496 22.35 19.98 18.80
CA PRO A 496 21.49 20.67 19.75
C PRO A 496 19.99 20.49 19.45
N ASP A 497 19.22 20.04 20.42
CA ASP A 497 17.78 19.83 20.29
C ASP A 497 16.98 21.11 20.54
N GLU A 498 17.56 22.08 21.26
CA GLU A 498 16.94 23.35 21.60
C GLU A 498 17.68 24.55 21.01
N PRO A 499 16.97 25.58 20.58
CA PRO A 499 15.52 25.65 20.38
C PRO A 499 15.03 24.71 19.27
N PHE A 500 13.71 24.39 19.24
CA PHE A 500 13.12 23.56 18.18
C PHE A 500 13.55 24.04 16.80
N ALA A 501 14.06 23.15 16.00
CA ALA A 501 14.51 23.45 14.66
C ALA A 501 14.24 22.25 13.72
N ARG A 502 14.04 22.54 12.43
CA ARG A 502 14.03 21.51 11.40
C ARG A 502 15.42 21.32 10.80
N SER A 503 15.60 20.14 10.25
CA SER A 503 16.79 19.76 9.48
C SER A 503 16.47 19.70 7.97
N ASP A 504 17.44 20.04 7.15
CA ASP A 504 17.45 19.79 5.72
C ASP A 504 18.45 18.66 5.43
N LEU A 505 17.95 17.52 4.98
CA LEU A 505 18.75 16.35 4.60
C LEU A 505 18.90 16.32 3.07
N TYR A 506 19.42 17.39 2.52
CA TYR A 506 19.57 17.58 1.09
C TYR A 506 20.48 16.50 0.48
N ASP A 507 20.01 15.91 -0.63
CA ASP A 507 20.68 14.81 -1.33
C ASP A 507 21.01 13.58 -0.46
N CYS A 508 20.33 13.43 0.67
CA CYS A 508 20.39 12.25 1.53
C CYS A 508 19.40 11.17 1.07
N MET A 509 19.53 10.00 1.69
CA MET A 509 18.55 8.91 1.51
C MET A 509 17.15 9.38 1.94
N ASP A 510 16.14 8.97 1.18
CA ASP A 510 14.74 9.27 1.52
C ASP A 510 14.41 8.82 2.97
N ASN A 511 13.70 9.68 3.69
CA ASN A 511 13.28 9.45 5.07
C ASN A 511 14.41 9.25 6.11
N LEU A 512 15.64 9.63 5.80
CA LEU A 512 16.75 9.52 6.77
C LEU A 512 16.45 10.31 8.06
N GLY A 513 15.79 11.46 7.97
CA GLY A 513 15.32 12.24 9.12
C GLY A 513 14.38 11.46 10.03
N MET A 514 13.50 10.60 9.47
CA MET A 514 12.65 9.72 10.28
C MET A 514 13.45 8.66 11.03
N PHE A 515 14.48 8.08 10.40
CA PHE A 515 15.38 7.14 11.07
C PHE A 515 16.09 7.78 12.28
N TRP A 516 16.51 9.03 12.14
CA TRP A 516 17.22 9.76 13.18
C TRP A 516 16.30 10.50 14.17
N GLY A 517 14.98 10.52 13.92
CA GLY A 517 14.01 11.19 14.77
C GLY A 517 14.08 12.72 14.69
N LEU A 518 14.51 13.26 13.56
CA LEU A 518 14.64 14.70 13.34
C LEU A 518 13.41 15.29 12.64
N PRO A 519 12.85 16.40 13.14
CA PRO A 519 11.96 17.25 12.35
C PRO A 519 12.69 17.72 11.08
N ASN A 520 12.03 17.66 9.93
CA ASN A 520 12.69 17.94 8.66
C ASN A 520 11.71 18.60 7.66
N ILE A 521 12.23 18.99 6.48
CA ILE A 521 11.45 19.62 5.42
C ILE A 521 11.26 18.69 4.22
N GLN A 522 11.59 17.43 4.36
CA GLN A 522 11.56 16.44 3.30
C GLN A 522 10.92 15.17 3.80
N ALA A 523 10.10 14.52 2.96
CA ALA A 523 9.59 13.18 3.24
C ALA A 523 9.27 12.44 1.95
N PHE A 524 9.53 11.14 1.96
CA PHE A 524 8.96 10.20 1.01
C PHE A 524 7.76 9.54 1.69
N HIS A 525 6.58 10.18 1.54
CA HIS A 525 5.32 9.77 2.13
C HIS A 525 4.14 10.21 1.26
N SER A 526 3.27 9.27 0.88
CA SER A 526 2.19 9.54 -0.07
C SER A 526 1.02 10.32 0.55
N ILE A 527 0.84 10.27 1.87
CA ILE A 527 -0.30 10.86 2.59
C ILE A 527 0.22 11.83 3.63
N VAL A 528 0.16 13.11 3.32
CA VAL A 528 0.51 14.23 4.19
C VAL A 528 -0.65 15.23 4.21
N PRO A 529 -0.67 16.22 5.13
CA PRO A 529 -1.70 17.27 5.15
C PRO A 529 -1.87 17.95 3.79
N ALA A 530 -3.11 18.23 3.43
CA ALA A 530 -3.47 18.92 2.18
C ALA A 530 -2.71 20.24 2.01
N SER A 531 -2.52 20.97 3.10
CA SER A 531 -1.81 22.25 3.14
C SER A 531 -0.35 22.14 2.66
N ILE A 532 0.34 21.03 2.92
CA ILE A 532 1.67 20.77 2.36
C ILE A 532 1.60 20.55 0.84
N MET A 533 0.57 19.83 0.39
CA MET A 533 0.33 19.55 -1.03
C MET A 533 -0.07 20.82 -1.81
N GLU A 534 -0.59 21.84 -1.13
CA GLU A 534 -0.88 23.16 -1.69
C GLU A 534 0.36 24.06 -1.68
N PHE A 535 1.07 24.12 -0.56
CA PHE A 535 2.19 25.04 -0.35
C PHE A 535 3.37 24.79 -1.29
N TYR A 536 3.91 23.58 -1.33
CA TYR A 536 5.11 23.32 -2.14
C TYR A 536 4.90 23.61 -3.64
N PRO A 537 3.83 23.15 -4.31
CA PRO A 537 3.58 23.54 -5.70
C PRO A 537 3.34 25.03 -5.89
N TYR A 538 2.72 25.71 -4.93
CA TYR A 538 2.51 27.16 -4.99
C TYR A 538 3.83 27.93 -5.06
N VAL A 539 4.85 27.48 -4.34
CA VAL A 539 6.20 28.07 -4.40
C VAL A 539 7.10 27.39 -5.44
N GLY A 540 6.53 26.62 -6.37
CA GLY A 540 7.26 26.03 -7.50
C GLY A 540 8.06 24.76 -7.18
N ILE A 541 7.83 24.16 -6.00
CA ILE A 541 8.49 22.91 -5.59
C ILE A 541 7.54 21.75 -5.85
N LYS A 542 8.02 20.76 -6.59
CA LYS A 542 7.22 19.55 -6.83
C LYS A 542 6.94 18.79 -5.53
N ARG A 543 5.67 18.51 -5.24
CA ARG A 543 5.21 17.61 -4.17
C ARG A 543 4.23 16.59 -4.75
N ASP A 544 4.69 15.36 -4.85
CA ASP A 544 3.88 14.20 -5.26
C ASP A 544 3.93 13.13 -4.14
N VAL A 545 4.79 12.12 -4.26
CA VAL A 545 5.07 11.14 -3.18
C VAL A 545 6.19 11.61 -2.25
N SER A 546 6.96 12.60 -2.66
CA SER A 546 8.05 13.18 -1.89
C SER A 546 8.15 14.68 -2.10
N SER A 547 8.77 15.37 -1.13
CA SER A 547 9.22 16.75 -1.22
C SER A 547 10.76 16.76 -1.15
N LYS A 548 11.38 17.57 -2.02
CA LYS A 548 12.83 17.75 -2.02
C LYS A 548 13.16 19.17 -2.51
N PRO A 549 13.07 20.19 -1.63
CA PRO A 549 13.33 21.58 -1.99
C PRO A 549 14.75 21.77 -2.50
N SER A 550 14.91 22.42 -3.67
CA SER A 550 16.21 22.78 -4.23
C SER A 550 16.99 23.72 -3.31
N THR A 551 18.31 23.67 -3.36
CA THR A 551 19.22 24.58 -2.63
C THR A 551 19.10 26.05 -3.06
N GLU A 552 18.47 26.33 -4.19
CA GLU A 552 18.20 27.70 -4.65
C GLU A 552 17.19 28.45 -3.75
N TYR A 553 16.34 27.72 -3.02
CA TYR A 553 15.33 28.29 -2.13
C TYR A 553 15.92 28.56 -0.74
N THR A 554 16.91 29.47 -0.62
CA THR A 554 17.53 29.79 0.67
C THR A 554 16.54 30.41 1.67
N ALA A 555 15.71 31.35 1.22
CA ALA A 555 14.67 31.99 2.02
C ALA A 555 13.64 30.98 2.61
N LEU A 556 13.40 29.86 1.92
CA LEU A 556 12.51 28.80 2.40
C LEU A 556 12.99 28.19 3.72
N ARG A 557 14.31 28.04 3.88
CA ARG A 557 14.89 27.47 5.09
C ARG A 557 14.67 28.37 6.30
N ALA A 558 14.78 29.68 6.13
CA ALA A 558 14.46 30.67 7.16
C ALA A 558 12.95 30.61 7.52
N LEU A 559 12.06 30.65 6.51
CA LEU A 559 10.61 30.60 6.69
C LEU A 559 10.14 29.34 7.44
N LEU A 560 10.80 28.19 7.18
CA LEU A 560 10.45 26.90 7.75
C LEU A 560 11.22 26.56 9.03
N SER A 561 11.95 27.50 9.63
CA SER A 561 12.74 27.30 10.86
C SER A 561 13.77 26.15 10.71
N VAL A 562 14.49 26.12 9.59
CA VAL A 562 15.56 25.14 9.33
C VAL A 562 16.88 25.68 9.87
N ARG A 563 17.48 24.95 10.83
CA ARG A 563 18.76 25.30 11.42
C ARG A 563 19.91 24.44 10.89
N TRP A 564 19.65 23.16 10.64
CA TRP A 564 20.69 22.19 10.31
C TRP A 564 20.59 21.74 8.85
N LEU A 565 21.75 21.71 8.15
CA LEU A 565 21.89 21.18 6.80
C LEU A 565 22.89 20.02 6.83
N PHE A 566 22.48 18.87 6.28
CA PHE A 566 23.32 17.68 6.15
C PHE A 566 23.70 17.45 4.70
N ILE A 567 24.99 17.35 4.43
CA ILE A 567 25.54 17.04 3.08
C ILE A 567 26.51 15.87 3.20
N ALA A 568 26.35 14.84 2.37
CA ALA A 568 27.22 13.67 2.35
C ALA A 568 28.67 14.03 2.02
N THR A 569 29.63 13.40 2.72
CA THR A 569 31.07 13.62 2.51
C THR A 569 31.69 12.73 1.43
N ASP A 570 30.88 12.15 0.55
CA ASP A 570 31.25 11.13 -0.44
C ASP A 570 32.08 11.64 -1.65
N GLY A 571 32.76 12.78 -1.47
CA GLY A 571 33.68 13.35 -2.48
C GLY A 571 33.04 14.21 -3.55
N LYS A 572 31.73 14.45 -3.47
CA LYS A 572 31.07 15.47 -4.27
C LYS A 572 31.24 16.81 -3.57
N GLU A 573 32.10 17.68 -4.14
CA GLU A 573 32.22 19.08 -3.70
C GLU A 573 30.89 19.80 -3.95
N GLN A 574 29.94 19.68 -3.05
CA GLN A 574 28.76 20.53 -3.00
C GLN A 574 29.07 21.65 -2.01
N SER A 575 29.20 22.85 -2.53
CA SER A 575 29.29 24.04 -1.67
C SER A 575 28.00 24.13 -0.84
N PRO A 576 28.08 24.35 0.49
CA PRO A 576 26.92 24.68 1.26
C PRO A 576 26.23 25.92 0.71
N MET A 577 24.92 26.04 0.97
CA MET A 577 24.19 27.26 0.63
C MET A 577 24.84 28.49 1.30
N PRO A 578 24.67 29.72 0.75
CA PRO A 578 25.06 30.94 1.45
C PRO A 578 24.55 30.99 2.87
N ASN A 579 25.26 31.63 3.78
CA ASN A 579 24.89 31.81 5.18
C ASN A 579 24.83 30.50 6.02
N TYR A 580 25.55 29.45 5.58
CA TYR A 580 25.77 28.24 6.34
C TYR A 580 27.21 28.12 6.81
N THR A 581 27.41 27.85 8.09
CA THR A 581 28.72 27.64 8.72
C THR A 581 28.88 26.17 9.10
N PHE A 582 30.10 25.63 8.87
CA PHE A 582 30.38 24.26 9.26
C PHE A 582 30.30 24.11 10.80
N PHE A 583 29.54 23.12 11.25
CA PHE A 583 29.32 22.79 12.63
C PHE A 583 30.12 21.56 13.06
N ASP A 584 29.91 20.42 12.37
CA ASP A 584 30.52 19.13 12.72
C ASP A 584 30.48 18.15 11.54
N GLU A 585 31.23 17.04 11.65
CA GLU A 585 31.13 15.90 10.74
C GLU A 585 30.73 14.65 11.52
N GLN A 586 29.57 14.11 11.21
CA GLN A 586 29.01 12.91 11.88
C GLN A 586 28.39 11.97 10.85
N LEU A 587 28.54 10.65 11.05
CA LEU A 587 27.89 9.59 10.25
C LEU A 587 28.15 9.67 8.74
N GLY A 588 29.29 10.27 8.33
CA GLY A 588 29.65 10.51 6.93
C GLY A 588 28.91 11.70 6.30
N TYR A 589 28.39 12.61 7.13
CA TYR A 589 27.79 13.89 6.70
C TYR A 589 28.49 15.06 7.35
N ASN A 590 28.74 16.11 6.54
CA ASN A 590 29.02 17.44 7.04
C ASN A 590 27.72 18.09 7.49
N ILE A 591 27.70 18.59 8.70
CA ILE A 591 26.59 19.30 9.31
C ILE A 591 26.91 20.79 9.31
N TYR A 592 26.03 21.60 8.78
CA TYR A 592 26.16 23.04 8.72
C TYR A 592 25.01 23.71 9.50
N GLU A 593 25.32 24.81 10.19
CA GLU A 593 24.37 25.64 10.89
C GLU A 593 24.00 26.85 10.03
N ASN A 594 22.68 27.10 9.92
CA ASN A 594 22.12 28.21 9.16
C ASN A 594 22.15 29.51 9.98
N SER A 595 22.91 30.53 9.54
CA SER A 595 22.91 31.83 10.19
C SER A 595 21.61 32.61 10.05
N ASP A 596 20.79 32.26 9.02
CA ASP A 596 19.50 32.87 8.75
C ASP A 596 18.34 32.11 9.44
N TYR A 597 18.65 31.23 10.40
CA TYR A 597 17.64 30.49 11.16
C TYR A 597 16.75 31.44 11.95
N ILE A 598 15.43 31.32 11.79
CA ILE A 598 14.41 31.99 12.58
C ILE A 598 13.74 30.96 13.48
N PRO A 599 13.67 31.18 14.83
CA PRO A 599 12.95 30.31 15.72
C PRO A 599 11.49 30.15 15.32
N MET A 600 10.88 28.98 15.65
CA MET A 600 9.50 28.70 15.34
C MET A 600 8.56 29.65 16.07
N GLY A 601 7.68 30.31 15.28
CA GLY A 601 6.75 31.31 15.77
C GLY A 601 7.34 32.72 15.68
N PHE A 602 6.89 33.54 14.70
CA PHE A 602 7.32 34.93 14.56
C PHE A 602 6.21 35.82 14.03
N ALA A 603 6.22 37.09 14.45
CA ALA A 603 5.13 38.00 14.18
C ALA A 603 5.37 38.89 12.95
N TYR A 604 4.28 39.38 12.38
CA TYR A 604 4.28 40.21 11.19
C TYR A 604 3.62 41.57 11.40
N GLU A 605 4.09 42.54 10.64
CA GLU A 605 3.56 43.90 10.56
C GLU A 605 2.74 44.12 9.29
N PHE A 606 3.10 43.38 8.22
CA PHE A 606 2.51 43.54 6.91
C PHE A 606 1.86 42.25 6.43
N ALA A 607 0.78 42.43 5.66
CA ALA A 607 0.12 41.38 4.93
C ALA A 607 0.15 41.60 3.42
N VAL A 608 0.09 40.51 2.67
CA VAL A 608 -0.09 40.53 1.21
C VAL A 608 -1.29 39.66 0.82
N ASN A 609 -1.95 40.06 -0.24
CA ASN A 609 -3.03 39.29 -0.84
C ASN A 609 -2.47 38.23 -1.80
N ALA A 610 -3.07 37.02 -1.82
CA ALA A 610 -2.69 35.94 -2.70
C ALA A 610 -2.73 36.30 -4.20
N ALA A 611 -3.60 37.21 -4.62
CA ALA A 611 -3.71 37.63 -6.03
C ALA A 611 -2.43 38.34 -6.51
N ALA A 612 -1.84 39.16 -5.65
CA ALA A 612 -0.62 39.87 -5.95
C ALA A 612 0.61 38.96 -6.06
N MET A 613 0.65 37.86 -5.33
CA MET A 613 1.74 36.90 -5.34
C MET A 613 1.82 36.04 -6.62
N LYS A 614 0.74 35.99 -7.42
CA LYS A 614 0.64 35.09 -8.60
C LYS A 614 1.69 35.36 -9.68
N THR A 615 2.13 36.61 -9.85
CA THR A 615 3.10 36.99 -10.89
C THR A 615 4.55 36.73 -10.52
N LEU A 616 4.81 36.39 -9.23
CA LEU A 616 6.16 36.16 -8.72
C LEU A 616 6.65 34.77 -9.02
N SER A 617 7.97 34.58 -9.20
CA SER A 617 8.60 33.27 -9.19
C SER A 617 8.46 32.59 -7.84
N GLY A 618 8.60 31.27 -7.77
CA GLY A 618 8.45 30.53 -6.53
C GLY A 618 9.41 31.00 -5.43
N GLU A 619 10.67 31.27 -5.79
CA GLU A 619 11.67 31.79 -4.85
C GLU A 619 11.31 33.21 -4.38
N GLN A 620 10.83 34.09 -5.24
CA GLN A 620 10.39 35.44 -4.89
C GLN A 620 9.13 35.39 -4.00
N LYS A 621 8.21 34.45 -4.21
CA LYS A 621 7.07 34.25 -3.30
C LYS A 621 7.55 33.97 -1.88
N VAL A 622 8.54 33.08 -1.71
CA VAL A 622 9.08 32.76 -0.38
C VAL A 622 9.75 33.98 0.27
N ARG A 623 10.48 34.78 -0.49
CA ARG A 623 11.06 36.05 0.01
C ARG A 623 9.98 37.02 0.49
N HIS A 624 8.91 37.15 -0.28
CA HIS A 624 7.76 37.96 0.12
C HIS A 624 7.05 37.43 1.38
N MET A 625 6.95 36.10 1.51
CA MET A 625 6.37 35.47 2.71
C MET A 625 7.20 35.73 3.98
N LEU A 626 8.48 36.03 3.88
CA LEU A 626 9.29 36.48 5.01
C LEU A 626 9.06 37.98 5.32
N TYR A 627 8.80 38.79 4.31
CA TYR A 627 8.57 40.23 4.46
C TYR A 627 7.14 40.50 4.95
N ALA A 628 6.13 39.91 4.34
CA ALA A 628 4.72 40.11 4.66
C ALA A 628 3.95 38.79 4.66
N LEU A 629 2.98 38.67 5.54
CA LEU A 629 2.18 37.44 5.69
C LEU A 629 1.14 37.32 4.58
N GLU A 630 1.19 36.28 3.78
CA GLU A 630 0.16 36.04 2.77
C GLU A 630 -1.12 35.56 3.42
N LEU A 631 -2.20 36.30 3.25
CA LEU A 631 -3.51 36.07 3.83
C LEU A 631 -4.62 36.16 2.79
N SER A 632 -5.76 35.55 3.06
CA SER A 632 -6.99 35.80 2.31
C SER A 632 -7.55 37.21 2.62
N ASP A 633 -8.32 37.80 1.67
CA ASP A 633 -8.98 39.10 1.87
C ASP A 633 -9.80 39.13 3.16
N ALA A 634 -10.51 38.04 3.44
CA ALA A 634 -11.31 37.94 4.65
C ALA A 634 -10.44 37.96 5.92
N ALA A 635 -9.24 37.36 5.89
CA ALA A 635 -8.33 37.40 7.04
C ALA A 635 -7.67 38.76 7.19
N ILE A 636 -7.33 39.48 6.08
CA ILE A 636 -6.82 40.84 6.11
C ILE A 636 -7.90 41.77 6.74
N ILE A 637 -9.16 41.67 6.28
CA ILE A 637 -10.28 42.48 6.83
C ILE A 637 -10.49 42.21 8.31
N ARG A 638 -10.35 40.95 8.78
CA ARG A 638 -10.52 40.65 10.22
C ARG A 638 -9.42 41.22 11.09
N ASN A 639 -8.24 41.45 10.54
CA ASN A 639 -7.06 41.86 11.29
C ASN A 639 -6.51 43.23 10.86
N PHE A 640 -7.31 44.04 10.15
CA PHE A 640 -6.90 45.37 9.60
C PHE A 640 -6.40 46.35 10.66
N ASP A 641 -6.76 46.15 11.90
CA ASP A 641 -6.38 46.98 13.05
C ASP A 641 -4.98 46.71 13.59
N ILE A 642 -4.40 45.56 13.22
CA ILE A 642 -3.06 45.09 13.70
C ILE A 642 -2.07 44.75 12.60
N ILE A 643 -2.52 44.70 11.35
CA ILE A 643 -1.68 44.38 10.22
C ILE A 643 -1.96 45.30 9.02
N GLU A 644 -0.94 45.82 8.39
CA GLU A 644 -1.04 46.72 7.22
C GLU A 644 -0.95 45.91 5.93
N GLU A 645 -1.91 46.11 5.03
CA GLU A 645 -1.85 45.49 3.69
C GLU A 645 -0.91 46.29 2.79
N LEU A 646 0.06 45.61 2.18
CA LEU A 646 0.98 46.21 1.23
C LEU A 646 0.28 46.63 -0.04
N SER A 647 0.63 47.83 -0.58
CA SER A 647 0.11 48.32 -1.87
C SER A 647 0.71 47.54 -3.05
N GLU A 648 0.00 47.49 -4.19
CA GLU A 648 0.47 46.80 -5.43
C GLU A 648 1.85 47.29 -5.92
N VAL A 649 2.25 48.53 -5.58
CA VAL A 649 3.51 49.13 -5.95
C VAL A 649 4.70 48.47 -5.22
N ASP A 650 4.44 47.83 -4.10
CA ASP A 650 5.42 47.21 -3.20
C ASP A 650 5.74 45.72 -3.56
N TYR A 651 5.08 45.20 -4.59
CA TYR A 651 5.27 43.79 -5.04
C TYR A 651 6.41 43.57 -6.03
N GLY A 652 7.48 44.34 -5.91
CA GLY A 652 8.73 44.12 -6.70
C GLY A 652 9.53 42.91 -6.20
N ALA A 653 10.59 42.57 -6.95
CA ALA A 653 11.54 41.56 -6.53
C ALA A 653 12.30 42.02 -5.27
N ILE A 654 12.32 41.18 -4.22
CA ILE A 654 13.07 41.45 -3.00
C ILE A 654 14.55 41.11 -3.24
N SER A 655 15.42 42.11 -3.03
CA SER A 655 16.89 41.99 -3.14
C SER A 655 17.47 41.17 -1.97
N GLU A 656 18.72 40.78 -2.06
CA GLU A 656 19.40 40.06 -0.96
C GLU A 656 19.46 40.91 0.34
N SER A 657 19.68 42.21 0.27
CA SER A 657 19.65 43.09 1.42
C SER A 657 18.25 43.26 2.00
N GLY A 658 17.23 43.25 1.16
CA GLY A 658 15.82 43.25 1.60
C GLY A 658 15.42 41.94 2.27
N LEU A 659 15.90 40.82 1.74
CA LEU A 659 15.71 39.52 2.36
C LEU A 659 16.37 39.45 3.75
N GLN A 660 17.62 39.90 3.88
CA GLN A 660 18.33 39.91 5.16
C GLN A 660 17.58 40.78 6.20
N SER A 661 17.11 41.96 5.80
CA SER A 661 16.32 42.82 6.69
C SER A 661 15.04 42.13 7.13
N ALA A 662 14.34 41.43 6.22
CA ALA A 662 13.12 40.68 6.58
C ALA A 662 13.42 39.53 7.55
N ILE A 663 14.55 38.83 7.39
CA ILE A 663 14.98 37.76 8.29
C ILE A 663 15.27 38.33 9.69
N ASP A 664 16.03 39.43 9.77
CA ASP A 664 16.39 40.11 11.02
C ASP A 664 15.13 40.60 11.77
N ASP A 665 14.15 41.16 11.04
CA ASP A 665 12.86 41.60 11.61
C ASP A 665 12.05 40.40 12.15
N ARG A 666 11.98 39.30 11.42
CA ARG A 666 11.27 38.09 11.89
C ARG A 666 11.98 37.46 13.08
N TYR A 667 13.32 37.44 13.10
CA TYR A 667 14.08 36.98 14.24
C TYR A 667 13.82 37.84 15.49
N ALA A 668 13.80 39.15 15.34
CA ALA A 668 13.52 40.09 16.45
C ALA A 668 12.10 39.96 17.03
N LEU A 669 11.13 39.51 16.21
CA LEU A 669 9.73 39.28 16.57
C LEU A 669 9.39 37.80 16.76
N SER A 670 10.40 36.92 16.97
CA SER A 670 10.18 35.52 17.20
C SER A 670 9.69 35.21 18.62
N ALA A 671 9.12 34.02 18.79
CA ALA A 671 8.70 33.53 20.11
C ALA A 671 9.93 33.28 21.02
N ASP A 672 9.77 33.58 22.31
CA ASP A 672 10.79 33.31 23.32
C ASP A 672 11.03 31.81 23.56
N SER A 673 10.00 31.01 23.40
CA SER A 673 10.04 29.55 23.50
C SER A 673 9.02 28.88 22.61
N PHE A 674 9.37 27.65 22.16
CA PHE A 674 8.46 26.75 21.43
C PHE A 674 8.69 25.32 21.92
N VAL A 675 7.70 24.73 22.55
CA VAL A 675 7.78 23.40 23.18
C VAL A 675 6.67 22.51 22.64
N ILE A 676 7.04 21.35 22.11
CA ILE A 676 6.11 20.33 21.60
C ILE A 676 5.72 19.33 22.68
N ASP A 677 4.52 18.80 22.61
CA ASP A 677 4.02 17.75 23.49
C ASP A 677 3.12 16.74 22.75
N ASN A 678 2.50 15.82 23.48
CA ASN A 678 1.65 14.76 22.92
C ASN A 678 0.35 15.26 22.28
N ARG A 679 -0.02 16.52 22.46
CA ARG A 679 -1.26 17.09 21.94
C ARG A 679 -1.05 18.23 20.95
N GLY A 680 0.16 18.80 20.91
CA GLY A 680 0.44 19.92 20.05
C GLY A 680 1.71 20.66 20.46
N PHE A 681 1.58 21.98 20.73
CA PHE A 681 2.71 22.80 21.17
C PHE A 681 2.26 24.01 21.99
N THR A 682 3.21 24.51 22.78
CA THR A 682 3.06 25.77 23.51
C THR A 682 4.20 26.70 23.11
N ALA A 683 3.89 27.96 22.81
CA ALA A 683 4.87 29.01 22.57
C ALA A 683 4.66 30.13 23.57
N THR A 684 5.75 30.84 23.93
CA THR A 684 5.66 32.09 24.71
C THR A 684 6.25 33.23 23.90
N SER A 685 5.72 34.42 24.05
CA SER A 685 6.20 35.60 23.36
C SER A 685 6.07 36.87 24.20
N ASN A 686 6.90 37.86 23.94
CA ASN A 686 6.85 39.18 24.54
C ASN A 686 6.89 40.25 23.45
N LEU A 687 5.74 40.48 22.80
CA LEU A 687 5.63 41.40 21.68
C LEU A 687 5.48 42.86 22.12
N PRO A 688 6.12 43.82 21.40
CA PRO A 688 5.96 45.26 21.72
C PRO A 688 4.56 45.78 21.42
N GLN A 689 3.85 45.15 20.50
CA GLN A 689 2.49 45.51 20.06
C GLN A 689 1.69 44.25 19.74
N GLU A 690 0.38 44.35 19.70
CA GLU A 690 -0.46 43.24 19.23
C GLU A 690 -0.22 42.96 17.76
N ARG A 691 0.00 41.66 17.39
CA ARG A 691 0.41 41.19 16.05
C ARG A 691 -0.23 39.88 15.71
N LEU A 692 -0.18 39.52 14.40
CA LEU A 692 -0.36 38.18 13.96
C LEU A 692 0.96 37.41 14.06
N MET A 693 1.00 36.33 14.85
CA MET A 693 2.14 35.44 14.98
C MET A 693 1.94 34.19 14.10
N PHE A 694 2.88 33.98 13.20
CA PHE A 694 2.92 32.89 12.26
C PHE A 694 3.68 31.70 12.82
N PHE A 695 3.19 30.50 12.53
CA PHE A 695 3.85 29.23 12.80
C PHE A 695 3.91 28.43 11.52
N SER A 696 5.14 28.03 11.08
CA SER A 696 5.31 27.17 9.91
C SER A 696 4.92 25.71 10.18
N VAL A 697 3.80 25.51 10.86
CA VAL A 697 3.15 24.24 11.13
C VAL A 697 2.00 24.08 10.13
N PRO A 698 1.90 22.94 9.40
CA PRO A 698 0.87 22.76 8.39
C PRO A 698 -0.54 22.97 8.94
N TYR A 699 -1.33 23.77 8.23
CA TYR A 699 -2.73 24.00 8.58
C TYR A 699 -3.54 22.70 8.40
N ASP A 700 -4.34 22.38 9.41
CA ASP A 700 -5.28 21.26 9.40
C ASP A 700 -6.47 21.64 10.30
N ASP A 701 -7.68 21.23 9.92
CA ASP A 701 -8.91 21.53 10.67
C ASP A 701 -8.95 20.94 12.10
N GLY A 702 -7.99 20.06 12.40
CA GLY A 702 -7.83 19.48 13.73
C GLY A 702 -7.16 20.39 14.75
N TRP A 703 -6.57 21.51 14.33
CA TRP A 703 -5.92 22.46 15.23
C TRP A 703 -6.91 23.39 15.93
N HIS A 704 -6.68 23.60 17.22
CA HIS A 704 -7.40 24.56 18.07
C HIS A 704 -6.37 25.39 18.81
N ALA A 705 -6.55 26.72 18.82
CA ALA A 705 -5.61 27.64 19.45
C ALA A 705 -6.27 28.44 20.61
N SER A 706 -5.46 28.73 21.63
CA SER A 706 -5.79 29.70 22.67
C SER A 706 -4.58 30.58 22.97
N VAL A 707 -4.83 31.81 23.36
CA VAL A 707 -3.81 32.78 23.83
C VAL A 707 -4.22 33.22 25.21
N ASN A 708 -3.33 33.03 26.18
CA ASN A 708 -3.60 33.27 27.61
C ASN A 708 -4.89 32.57 28.05
N ASP A 709 -5.08 31.31 27.67
CA ASP A 709 -6.25 30.47 27.94
C ASP A 709 -7.57 30.92 27.28
N VAL A 710 -7.54 31.97 26.43
CA VAL A 710 -8.70 32.41 25.66
C VAL A 710 -8.67 31.83 24.26
N PRO A 711 -9.69 31.09 23.80
CA PRO A 711 -9.74 30.56 22.44
C PRO A 711 -9.63 31.68 21.40
N VAL A 712 -8.79 31.45 20.37
CA VAL A 712 -8.56 32.38 19.27
C VAL A 712 -8.75 31.70 17.92
N LEU A 713 -9.10 32.51 16.92
CA LEU A 713 -9.22 31.99 15.54
C LEU A 713 -7.83 31.74 14.96
N ILE A 714 -7.68 30.62 14.30
CA ILE A 714 -6.49 30.30 13.49
C ILE A 714 -6.73 30.81 12.08
N GLU A 715 -5.90 31.72 11.62
CA GLU A 715 -5.86 32.16 10.22
C GLU A 715 -4.97 31.24 9.40
N LYS A 716 -5.46 30.80 8.25
CA LYS A 716 -4.61 30.10 7.27
C LYS A 716 -3.70 31.12 6.59
N ALA A 717 -2.40 30.97 6.74
CA ALA A 717 -1.39 31.92 6.33
C ALA A 717 -0.34 31.28 5.44
N ASN A 718 0.27 32.07 4.53
CA ASN A 718 1.28 31.60 3.59
C ASN A 718 0.87 30.28 2.90
N VAL A 719 -0.40 30.20 2.45
CA VAL A 719 -1.05 29.08 1.75
C VAL A 719 -1.23 27.82 2.62
N GLY A 720 -0.19 27.40 3.34
CA GLY A 720 -0.16 26.10 3.96
C GLY A 720 -0.02 26.08 5.48
N PHE A 721 0.04 27.24 6.14
CA PHE A 721 0.42 27.34 7.56
C PHE A 721 -0.61 28.10 8.40
N MET A 722 -0.25 28.38 9.63
CA MET A 722 -1.15 28.95 10.63
C MET A 722 -0.62 30.28 11.18
N ALA A 723 -1.54 31.19 11.47
CA ALA A 723 -1.25 32.39 12.26
C ALA A 723 -2.36 32.65 13.26
N VAL A 724 -2.02 33.27 14.39
CA VAL A 724 -2.97 33.67 15.44
C VAL A 724 -2.67 35.08 15.94
N ARG A 725 -3.71 35.78 16.41
CA ARG A 725 -3.59 37.09 17.00
C ARG A 725 -3.03 36.97 18.41
N VAL A 726 -1.94 37.69 18.69
CA VAL A 726 -1.21 37.66 19.97
C VAL A 726 -1.12 39.10 20.53
N PRO A 727 -1.56 39.35 21.78
CA PRO A 727 -1.52 40.68 22.40
C PRO A 727 -0.08 41.14 22.67
N ALA A 728 0.05 42.46 22.92
CA ALA A 728 1.30 43.03 23.38
C ALA A 728 1.68 42.53 24.77
N GLY A 729 2.98 42.47 25.05
CA GLY A 729 3.56 41.97 26.29
C GLY A 729 3.65 40.44 26.32
N ASN A 730 3.77 39.90 27.52
CA ASN A 730 3.92 38.45 27.70
C ASN A 730 2.63 37.70 27.36
N ALA A 731 2.74 36.74 26.46
CA ALA A 731 1.62 35.90 26.08
C ALA A 731 2.05 34.41 26.02
N THR A 732 1.11 33.56 26.44
CA THR A 732 1.24 32.12 26.27
C THR A 732 0.29 31.65 25.15
N ILE A 733 0.81 31.05 24.09
CA ILE A 733 0.07 30.59 22.93
C ILE A 733 0.04 29.07 22.98
N ARG A 734 -1.15 28.49 23.00
CA ARG A 734 -1.35 27.06 23.02
C ARG A 734 -2.05 26.57 21.75
N PHE A 735 -1.52 25.53 21.11
CA PHE A 735 -2.20 24.80 20.05
C PHE A 735 -2.40 23.35 20.47
N ASP A 736 -3.65 22.90 20.43
CA ASP A 736 -4.04 21.51 20.64
C ASP A 736 -4.55 20.90 19.35
N TYR A 737 -4.09 19.69 19.05
CA TYR A 737 -4.49 18.95 17.85
C TYR A 737 -5.38 17.76 18.19
N VAL A 738 -6.48 17.63 17.48
CA VAL A 738 -7.36 16.45 17.51
C VAL A 738 -7.64 16.03 16.07
N THR A 739 -7.31 14.80 15.75
CA THR A 739 -7.50 14.25 14.39
C THR A 739 -8.94 14.48 13.90
N PRO A 740 -9.16 15.18 12.77
CA PRO A 740 -10.48 15.41 12.21
C PRO A 740 -11.26 14.12 12.00
N GLY A 741 -12.53 14.13 12.43
CA GLY A 741 -13.40 12.95 12.29
C GLY A 741 -13.19 11.82 13.29
N LEU A 742 -12.11 11.82 14.08
CA LEU A 742 -11.82 10.73 15.03
C LEU A 742 -12.93 10.53 16.05
N VAL A 743 -13.37 11.61 16.71
CA VAL A 743 -14.46 11.56 17.73
C VAL A 743 -15.77 11.07 17.12
N PHE A 744 -16.08 11.53 15.90
CA PHE A 744 -17.26 11.08 15.17
C PHE A 744 -17.14 9.60 14.77
N GLY A 745 -15.99 9.17 14.28
CA GLY A 745 -15.70 7.78 13.97
C GLY A 745 -15.82 6.85 15.17
N ILE A 746 -15.30 7.26 16.34
CA ILE A 746 -15.45 6.52 17.60
C ILE A 746 -16.92 6.35 17.97
N LYS A 747 -17.75 7.42 17.89
CA LYS A 747 -19.18 7.35 18.19
C LYS A 747 -19.90 6.35 17.27
N ILE A 748 -19.61 6.36 15.96
CA ILE A 748 -20.19 5.41 15.02
C ILE A 748 -19.75 3.99 15.36
N THR A 749 -18.46 3.75 15.60
CA THR A 749 -17.92 2.43 15.95
C THR A 749 -18.58 1.87 17.21
N LEU A 750 -18.69 2.67 18.27
CA LEU A 750 -19.31 2.23 19.52
C LEU A 750 -20.82 1.95 19.36
N SER A 751 -21.54 2.81 18.63
CA SER A 751 -22.97 2.59 18.32
C SER A 751 -23.16 1.31 17.50
N SER A 752 -22.28 1.07 16.52
CA SER A 752 -22.31 -0.11 15.68
C SER A 752 -21.99 -1.40 16.47
N LEU A 753 -21.10 -1.29 17.46
CA LEU A 753 -20.79 -2.40 18.37
C LEU A 753 -22.04 -2.79 19.22
N VAL A 754 -22.77 -1.79 19.71
CA VAL A 754 -24.05 -2.04 20.43
C VAL A 754 -25.05 -2.73 19.50
N VAL A 755 -25.19 -2.25 18.25
CA VAL A 755 -26.08 -2.87 17.25
C VAL A 755 -25.65 -4.31 16.96
N LEU A 756 -24.36 -4.58 16.84
CA LEU A 756 -23.85 -5.94 16.63
C LEU A 756 -24.20 -6.85 17.80
N ILE A 757 -23.98 -6.39 19.03
CA ILE A 757 -24.32 -7.16 20.23
C ILE A 757 -25.82 -7.49 20.26
N LEU A 758 -26.68 -6.49 20.04
CA LEU A 758 -28.13 -6.68 19.99
C LEU A 758 -28.55 -7.65 18.87
N TYR A 759 -27.94 -7.53 17.68
CA TYR A 759 -28.17 -8.43 16.56
C TYR A 759 -27.77 -9.88 16.89
N LEU A 760 -26.65 -10.09 17.57
CA LEU A 760 -26.21 -11.42 17.98
C LEU A 760 -27.11 -12.01 19.08
N LEU A 761 -27.50 -11.19 20.07
CA LEU A 761 -28.44 -11.60 21.11
C LEU A 761 -29.79 -12.01 20.50
N LEU A 762 -30.35 -11.21 19.61
CA LEU A 762 -31.57 -11.52 18.89
C LEU A 762 -31.41 -12.80 18.07
N ALA A 763 -30.27 -12.97 17.40
CA ALA A 763 -29.97 -14.20 16.66
C ALA A 763 -29.92 -15.44 17.56
N MET A 764 -29.38 -15.33 18.76
CA MET A 764 -29.35 -16.41 19.75
C MET A 764 -30.78 -16.76 20.25
N LEU A 765 -31.57 -15.75 20.56
CA LEU A 765 -32.96 -15.93 21.05
C LEU A 765 -33.84 -16.55 19.98
N LEU A 766 -33.70 -16.15 18.72
CA LEU A 766 -34.49 -16.67 17.60
C LEU A 766 -33.96 -18.01 17.04
N ARG A 767 -32.83 -18.49 17.52
CA ARG A 767 -32.22 -19.73 17.08
C ARG A 767 -33.03 -20.92 17.63
N LYS A 768 -34.10 -21.34 16.91
CA LYS A 768 -34.63 -22.69 17.09
C LYS A 768 -33.48 -23.66 16.91
N ARG A 769 -33.30 -24.59 17.87
CA ARG A 769 -32.23 -25.59 17.85
C ARG A 769 -32.34 -26.46 16.60
N GLN A 770 -31.72 -26.00 15.52
CA GLN A 770 -31.43 -26.84 14.36
C GLN A 770 -29.99 -27.32 14.54
N PRO A 771 -29.73 -28.62 14.53
CA PRO A 771 -28.38 -29.12 14.50
C PRO A 771 -27.71 -28.55 13.24
N ALA A 772 -26.45 -28.05 13.37
CA ALA A 772 -25.66 -27.61 12.23
C ALA A 772 -25.57 -28.78 11.25
N ALA A 773 -26.13 -28.62 10.07
CA ALA A 773 -25.96 -29.61 9.02
C ALA A 773 -24.43 -29.71 8.76
N PRO A 774 -23.82 -30.89 8.82
CA PRO A 774 -22.45 -31.05 8.46
C PRO A 774 -22.31 -30.59 7.02
N TYR A 775 -21.26 -29.80 6.73
CA TYR A 775 -20.94 -29.38 5.37
C TYR A 775 -20.80 -30.63 4.50
N ALA A 776 -21.79 -30.90 3.69
CA ALA A 776 -21.68 -31.89 2.62
C ALA A 776 -20.94 -31.22 1.47
N PRO A 777 -19.75 -31.70 1.06
CA PRO A 777 -19.16 -31.26 -0.17
C PRO A 777 -20.16 -31.47 -1.31
N PRO A 778 -20.17 -30.63 -2.34
CA PRO A 778 -21.08 -30.77 -3.45
C PRO A 778 -21.03 -32.23 -3.97
N PRO A 779 -22.17 -32.84 -4.30
CA PRO A 779 -22.21 -34.21 -4.76
C PRO A 779 -21.20 -34.35 -5.91
N ALA A 780 -20.45 -35.44 -5.92
CA ALA A 780 -19.63 -35.81 -7.07
C ALA A 780 -20.53 -35.79 -8.28
N SER A 781 -20.10 -35.11 -9.35
CA SER A 781 -20.77 -35.21 -10.64
C SER A 781 -20.98 -36.71 -10.95
N PRO A 782 -22.17 -37.11 -11.41
CA PRO A 782 -22.43 -38.52 -11.69
C PRO A 782 -21.29 -39.07 -12.56
N GLU A 783 -20.67 -40.15 -12.10
CA GLU A 783 -19.60 -40.80 -12.84
C GLU A 783 -20.21 -41.35 -14.12
N THR A 784 -19.75 -40.86 -15.28
CA THR A 784 -20.09 -41.47 -16.57
C THR A 784 -19.54 -42.89 -16.58
N PRO A 785 -20.30 -43.92 -16.99
CA PRO A 785 -19.80 -45.26 -17.05
C PRO A 785 -18.51 -45.33 -17.87
N LEU A 786 -17.58 -46.19 -17.47
CA LEU A 786 -16.21 -46.32 -18.07
C LEU A 786 -16.26 -46.51 -19.60
N GLU A 787 -17.33 -47.11 -20.12
CA GLU A 787 -17.49 -47.39 -21.55
C GLU A 787 -17.90 -46.12 -22.38
N GLN A 788 -18.35 -45.05 -21.73
CA GLN A 788 -18.81 -43.80 -22.38
C GLN A 788 -17.82 -42.64 -22.19
N ARG A 789 -16.64 -42.89 -21.66
CA ARG A 789 -15.65 -41.83 -21.45
C ARG A 789 -14.84 -41.53 -22.71
N PRO A 790 -14.76 -40.25 -23.13
CA PRO A 790 -14.00 -39.89 -24.33
C PRO A 790 -12.53 -40.21 -24.19
N ARG A 791 -11.91 -40.73 -25.25
CA ARG A 791 -10.51 -41.17 -25.31
C ARG A 791 -9.56 -40.02 -25.66
N SER A 792 -10.10 -38.91 -26.19
CA SER A 792 -9.32 -37.73 -26.55
C SER A 792 -10.05 -36.45 -26.13
N LEU A 793 -9.30 -35.33 -26.03
CA LEU A 793 -9.89 -34.01 -25.75
C LEU A 793 -10.84 -33.58 -26.89
N GLN A 794 -10.52 -33.92 -28.12
CA GLN A 794 -11.33 -33.60 -29.29
C GLN A 794 -12.68 -34.33 -29.24
N GLU A 795 -12.67 -35.62 -28.94
CA GLU A 795 -13.86 -36.44 -28.75
C GLU A 795 -14.73 -35.92 -27.57
N TYR A 796 -14.09 -35.41 -26.52
CA TYR A 796 -14.78 -34.76 -25.41
C TYR A 796 -15.45 -33.43 -25.82
N LEU A 797 -14.79 -32.61 -26.62
CA LEU A 797 -15.33 -31.35 -27.10
C LEU A 797 -16.48 -31.60 -28.09
N GLU A 798 -16.37 -32.59 -28.97
CA GLU A 798 -17.42 -33.02 -29.88
C GLU A 798 -18.67 -33.52 -29.12
N THR A 799 -18.50 -34.26 -28.03
CA THR A 799 -19.63 -34.69 -27.17
C THR A 799 -20.29 -33.52 -26.43
N LEU A 800 -19.62 -32.38 -26.28
CA LEU A 800 -20.20 -31.17 -25.71
C LEU A 800 -21.12 -30.43 -26.70
N ASP A 801 -20.79 -30.52 -27.99
CA ASP A 801 -21.60 -29.89 -29.05
C ASP A 801 -22.85 -30.70 -29.39
N GLU A 802 -22.83 -32.02 -29.09
CA GLU A 802 -23.99 -32.92 -29.32
C GLU A 802 -25.06 -32.90 -28.21
N LEU A 803 -24.81 -32.21 -27.07
CA LEU A 803 -25.83 -32.09 -26.03
C LEU A 803 -26.93 -31.12 -26.48
N PRO A 804 -28.22 -31.52 -26.48
CA PRO A 804 -29.31 -30.67 -26.91
C PRO A 804 -29.35 -29.39 -26.08
N TYR A 805 -29.42 -28.28 -26.79
CA TYR A 805 -29.70 -26.98 -26.19
C TYR A 805 -31.07 -27.05 -25.54
N VAL A 806 -31.13 -27.05 -24.22
CA VAL A 806 -32.42 -26.89 -23.54
C VAL A 806 -32.81 -25.42 -23.70
N SER A 807 -33.61 -25.17 -24.72
CA SER A 807 -34.29 -23.88 -24.91
C SER A 807 -35.26 -23.74 -23.74
N SER A 808 -35.18 -22.65 -23.03
CA SER A 808 -36.17 -22.21 -22.06
C SER A 808 -37.34 -21.53 -22.78
N ASP A 809 -38.06 -22.26 -23.63
CA ASP A 809 -39.36 -21.87 -24.10
C ASP A 809 -40.39 -22.49 -23.14
N THR A 810 -40.81 -21.72 -22.16
CA THR A 810 -42.07 -21.95 -21.46
C THR A 810 -43.15 -21.28 -22.30
N ASP A 811 -43.80 -22.06 -23.12
CA ASP A 811 -45.07 -21.67 -23.72
C ASP A 811 -46.10 -21.48 -22.61
N GLU A 812 -46.58 -20.25 -22.49
CA GLU A 812 -47.86 -19.95 -21.82
C GLU A 812 -48.97 -20.55 -22.63
N GLU A 813 -49.59 -21.64 -22.19
CA GLU A 813 -50.91 -22.05 -22.63
C GLU A 813 -51.97 -21.46 -21.70
N ASP A 814 -52.67 -20.45 -22.25
CA ASP A 814 -54.00 -20.02 -21.84
C ASP A 814 -55.03 -21.18 -21.97
N THR A 815 -55.79 -21.46 -20.93
CA THR A 815 -57.12 -22.02 -21.04
C THR A 815 -57.92 -21.83 -19.76
N PRO A 816 -59.28 -21.85 -19.83
CA PRO A 816 -60.22 -20.73 -19.76
C PRO A 816 -60.75 -20.43 -18.38
#